data_6502bf20228611865ec274c43a626404
#
_entry.id   6502bf20228611865ec274c43a626404
#
_cell.length_a   1.000
_cell.length_b   1.000
_cell.length_c   1.000
_cell.angle_alpha   90.00
_cell.angle_beta   90.00
_cell.angle_gamma   90.00
#
_symmetry.space_group_name_H-M   'P 1'
#
loop_
_entity.id
_entity.type
_entity.pdbx_description
1 polymer ?
#
loop_
_entity_poly.entity_id
_entity_poly.type
_entity_poly.pdbx_seq_one_letter_code
_entity_poly.pdbx_strand_id
1 'polypeptide(L)'
;MDRREFLNRTTTASFALGFSSELSANPLSDGGGQGHVGDSSPKPTLSGTAPLTVQGDMAEQMVDGIHHLLLRRTKEAAGERPLLWNRNYGSVELYSLSVSPNRERFRQIVGAVDPRLPASSPELVGSVATPPLVSTGDGYKVFTVRWSVLGAVIADFGGLDAEGLLLQPDTTPVARVVAVPDADWTPEMLVGLAPGVPTVSQFARRYAENGCQVLVPLIVNRDDTFSGIPGIGFTNEPHREWLYRMSFEVGRHVIGYEIQKILAAVDWFTAENAKARVPIGVVGYGEGGLLALYCAALDARIDATVVSGHFQEREAVWKEPIYRDVWGLAREFGDAELASLILPRALVVEASRGPEVNGPPHAREEHRGGACPNGKLATPPLDSVRREVERARPFFAGLKLEHKLRLVESDAGEGPCGSEGALREHFGLLGLNAPLRPAGIPPVDARQYFDPNSRLQRQFSQMVGFTQALIRKSPQRRKEFWAKANSARPVASEFTEPPWQSCSSQWSTSPENWRQATKSHRDYIWEEVFGRLPSPSLPANPRTRLIYDQPKYHGYEVMLDVWPDVFAYGILLVPKNIKEGERRPAVVCQHGLEGRPQDVADASVDSHFYHRFAVRLAEEGFVTYAPQNPYIGDEYFRIIQRMAHPLKLSLFSFILGQHEQTLKWLGKQPFVDASRIGLYGLSYGGVTAVRVPPLLDGYALSICSANYNEWVWKTTSVESPRSYLLGSEYEMCDFDFANTVNYAELSNLIAPRPFMVERGIYDGVESDEWVNYEYGKVRWFYSYMGIPDRTEIEFFDGEHEIHGVKTFEFLRRHLNWGKPDKS
;
A
#
# COMPACT_ATOMS: atom_id res chain seq x y z
N MET A 1 -41.97 -5.40 -18.06
CA MET A 1 -40.52 -5.68 -18.13
C MET A 1 -40.23 -6.75 -17.11
N ASP A 2 -39.81 -7.91 -17.59
CA ASP A 2 -39.54 -9.07 -16.74
C ASP A 2 -38.16 -8.86 -16.05
N ARG A 3 -38.07 -9.33 -14.81
CA ARG A 3 -36.86 -9.23 -13.95
C ARG A 3 -35.61 -9.84 -14.61
N ARG A 4 -35.81 -10.76 -15.57
CA ARG A 4 -34.71 -11.35 -16.38
C ARG A 4 -34.20 -10.41 -17.48
N GLU A 5 -35.03 -9.55 -18.06
CA GLU A 5 -34.63 -8.56 -19.05
C GLU A 5 -33.84 -7.39 -18.40
N PHE A 6 -34.16 -7.04 -17.16
CA PHE A 6 -33.43 -6.04 -16.39
C PHE A 6 -32.02 -6.52 -16.02
N LEU A 7 -31.90 -7.80 -15.62
CA LEU A 7 -30.59 -8.39 -15.26
C LEU A 7 -29.66 -8.60 -16.46
N ASN A 8 -30.22 -8.87 -17.66
CA ASN A 8 -29.40 -9.03 -18.87
C ASN A 8 -28.93 -7.71 -19.47
N ARG A 9 -29.56 -6.58 -19.16
CA ARG A 9 -29.08 -5.26 -19.59
C ARG A 9 -28.02 -4.66 -18.65
N THR A 10 -27.98 -5.10 -17.39
CA THR A 10 -26.96 -4.67 -16.41
C THR A 10 -25.65 -5.47 -16.50
N THR A 11 -25.61 -6.60 -17.21
CA THR A 11 -24.40 -7.42 -17.37
C THR A 11 -23.52 -7.02 -18.56
N THR A 12 -23.89 -6.01 -19.35
CA THR A 12 -23.07 -5.55 -20.50
C THR A 12 -22.49 -4.14 -20.34
N ALA A 13 -22.60 -3.54 -19.16
CA ALA A 13 -21.90 -2.32 -18.84
C ALA A 13 -20.73 -2.62 -17.87
N SER A 14 -19.86 -3.54 -18.25
CA SER A 14 -18.53 -3.63 -17.67
C SER A 14 -17.73 -2.48 -18.27
N PHE A 15 -17.71 -1.34 -17.60
CA PHE A 15 -16.73 -0.31 -17.87
C PHE A 15 -15.36 -0.79 -17.38
N ALA A 16 -14.73 -1.65 -18.18
CA ALA A 16 -13.31 -1.63 -18.29
C ALA A 16 -12.99 -0.34 -19.07
N LEU A 17 -12.43 0.66 -18.44
CA LEU A 17 -11.68 1.72 -19.10
C LEU A 17 -10.40 1.08 -19.67
N GLY A 18 -10.59 0.18 -20.62
CA GLY A 18 -9.56 -0.37 -21.46
C GLY A 18 -9.54 0.45 -22.74
N PHE A 19 -8.74 1.47 -22.83
CA PHE A 19 -8.32 2.01 -24.10
C PHE A 19 -7.43 0.96 -24.78
N SER A 20 -8.02 0.08 -25.58
CA SER A 20 -7.27 -0.69 -26.56
C SER A 20 -6.82 0.29 -27.65
N SER A 21 -5.56 0.70 -27.60
CA SER A 21 -4.88 1.35 -28.71
C SER A 21 -4.66 0.31 -29.82
N GLU A 22 -5.60 0.17 -30.74
CA GLU A 22 -5.29 -0.38 -32.06
C GLU A 22 -4.45 0.65 -32.85
N LEU A 23 -3.14 0.54 -32.69
CA LEU A 23 -2.19 1.14 -33.61
C LEU A 23 -2.13 0.28 -34.90
N SER A 24 -3.05 0.54 -35.84
CA SER A 24 -2.87 0.11 -37.23
C SER A 24 -1.75 0.96 -37.84
N ALA A 25 -0.60 0.33 -38.03
CA ALA A 25 0.47 0.91 -38.82
C ALA A 25 0.04 1.04 -40.29
N ASN A 26 -0.26 2.26 -40.75
CA ASN A 26 -0.33 2.58 -42.16
C ASN A 26 1.06 3.02 -42.63
N PRO A 27 1.54 2.54 -43.78
CA PRO A 27 2.83 2.93 -44.33
C PRO A 27 2.78 4.37 -44.85
N LEU A 28 3.85 5.10 -44.53
CA LEU A 28 4.13 6.45 -44.97
C LEU A 28 4.12 6.53 -46.51
N SER A 29 3.20 7.32 -47.08
CA SER A 29 3.30 7.82 -48.46
C SER A 29 4.09 9.13 -48.44
N ASP A 30 5.18 9.19 -49.16
CA ASP A 30 5.91 10.41 -49.50
C ASP A 30 4.98 11.44 -50.14
N GLY A 31 4.72 12.53 -49.42
CA GLY A 31 4.06 13.72 -49.92
C GLY A 31 4.80 14.96 -49.43
N GLY A 32 5.56 15.60 -50.32
CA GLY A 32 6.28 16.84 -50.05
C GLY A 32 5.33 17.94 -49.55
N GLY A 33 5.40 18.24 -48.27
CA GLY A 33 4.74 19.36 -47.61
C GLY A 33 5.79 20.40 -47.23
N GLN A 34 5.63 21.61 -47.77
CA GLN A 34 6.47 22.79 -47.48
C GLN A 34 6.51 23.04 -45.98
N GLY A 35 7.71 23.08 -45.43
CA GLY A 35 7.95 23.44 -44.02
C GLY A 35 7.43 24.84 -43.73
N HIS A 36 6.40 24.93 -42.91
CA HIS A 36 6.15 26.14 -42.17
C HIS A 36 7.30 26.33 -41.19
N VAL A 37 8.18 27.29 -41.46
CA VAL A 37 9.13 27.85 -40.52
C VAL A 37 8.26 28.44 -39.39
N GLY A 38 8.19 27.76 -38.24
CA GLY A 38 7.52 28.27 -37.06
C GLY A 38 8.14 29.59 -36.65
N ASP A 39 7.28 30.57 -36.43
CA ASP A 39 7.66 31.91 -35.90
C ASP A 39 8.46 31.69 -34.61
N SER A 40 9.77 31.98 -34.66
CA SER A 40 10.73 31.81 -33.54
C SER A 40 10.69 32.97 -32.56
N SER A 41 9.68 33.83 -32.62
CA SER A 41 9.48 34.91 -31.65
C SER A 41 9.14 34.31 -30.27
N PRO A 42 9.77 34.69 -29.16
CA PRO A 42 9.41 34.21 -27.83
C PRO A 42 7.94 34.57 -27.54
N LYS A 43 7.12 33.57 -27.27
CA LYS A 43 5.72 33.81 -26.90
C LYS A 43 5.64 34.69 -25.65
N PRO A 44 4.65 35.59 -25.54
CA PRO A 44 4.49 36.44 -24.38
C PRO A 44 4.44 35.64 -23.07
N THR A 45 5.04 36.19 -22.02
CA THR A 45 5.06 35.63 -20.68
C THR A 45 4.12 36.37 -19.74
N LEU A 46 3.69 35.71 -18.68
CA LEU A 46 3.01 36.38 -17.57
C LEU A 46 4.03 37.33 -16.87
N SER A 47 3.60 38.52 -16.51
CA SER A 47 4.47 39.50 -15.83
C SER A 47 5.10 38.89 -14.56
N GLY A 48 6.40 39.08 -14.38
CA GLY A 48 7.14 38.54 -13.24
C GLY A 48 7.57 37.06 -13.37
N THR A 49 7.46 36.49 -14.57
CA THR A 49 7.92 35.11 -14.85
C THR A 49 8.96 35.08 -15.95
N ALA A 50 9.76 34.00 -15.98
CA ALA A 50 10.68 33.72 -17.09
C ALA A 50 9.93 32.99 -18.24
N PRO A 51 10.47 33.00 -19.48
CA PRO A 51 9.89 32.21 -20.58
C PRO A 51 9.97 30.71 -20.30
N LEU A 52 8.88 29.99 -20.55
CA LEU A 52 8.83 28.52 -20.56
C LEU A 52 9.35 28.04 -21.92
N THR A 53 10.58 27.56 -21.95
CA THR A 53 11.26 27.07 -23.15
C THR A 53 11.23 25.54 -23.28
N VAL A 54 10.84 24.83 -22.20
CA VAL A 54 10.74 23.38 -22.18
C VAL A 54 9.70 22.93 -23.20
N GLN A 55 10.03 21.89 -23.97
CA GLN A 55 9.20 21.30 -25.01
C GLN A 55 8.89 19.84 -24.67
N GLY A 56 7.93 19.27 -25.38
CA GLY A 56 7.49 17.88 -25.22
C GLY A 56 6.33 17.72 -24.23
N ASP A 57 6.08 16.48 -23.83
CA ASP A 57 5.01 16.15 -22.92
C ASP A 57 5.40 16.49 -21.46
N MET A 58 4.81 17.53 -20.92
CA MET A 58 5.10 17.97 -19.54
C MET A 58 4.62 16.97 -18.49
N ALA A 59 3.55 16.25 -18.78
CA ALA A 59 2.99 15.27 -17.84
C ALA A 59 3.91 14.04 -17.73
N GLU A 60 4.40 13.53 -18.87
CA GLU A 60 5.38 12.45 -18.91
C GLU A 60 6.69 12.85 -18.20
N GLN A 61 7.23 14.04 -18.52
CA GLN A 61 8.43 14.57 -17.86
C GLN A 61 8.25 14.74 -16.33
N MET A 62 7.02 15.04 -15.87
CA MET A 62 6.70 15.11 -14.43
C MET A 62 6.82 13.73 -13.77
N VAL A 63 6.29 12.68 -14.39
CA VAL A 63 6.40 11.31 -13.90
C VAL A 63 7.85 10.85 -13.90
N ASP A 64 8.62 11.13 -14.96
CA ASP A 64 10.06 10.88 -15.03
C ASP A 64 10.82 11.53 -13.88
N GLY A 65 10.55 12.80 -13.62
CA GLY A 65 11.19 13.53 -12.55
C GLY A 65 10.92 12.92 -11.17
N ILE A 66 9.71 12.43 -10.93
CA ILE A 66 9.35 11.72 -9.70
C ILE A 66 10.11 10.39 -9.60
N HIS A 67 10.21 9.63 -10.70
CA HIS A 67 11.01 8.40 -10.73
C HIS A 67 12.49 8.68 -10.37
N HIS A 68 13.08 9.70 -10.95
CA HIS A 68 14.47 10.10 -10.65
C HIS A 68 14.64 10.46 -9.17
N LEU A 69 13.72 11.23 -8.60
CA LEU A 69 13.74 11.56 -7.17
C LEU A 69 13.64 10.31 -6.30
N LEU A 70 12.73 9.40 -6.60
CA LEU A 70 12.54 8.16 -5.85
C LEU A 70 13.79 7.25 -5.92
N LEU A 71 14.39 7.07 -7.10
CA LEU A 71 15.63 6.30 -7.25
C LEU A 71 16.77 6.89 -6.43
N ARG A 72 16.92 8.23 -6.43
CA ARG A 72 17.90 8.92 -5.59
C ARG A 72 17.63 8.70 -4.11
N ARG A 73 16.38 8.90 -3.65
CA ARG A 73 15.97 8.69 -2.25
C ARG A 73 16.18 7.25 -1.78
N THR A 74 15.89 6.28 -2.64
CA THR A 74 16.14 4.86 -2.35
C THR A 74 17.62 4.60 -2.11
N LYS A 75 18.50 5.17 -2.95
CA LYS A 75 19.94 5.04 -2.79
C LYS A 75 20.47 5.74 -1.53
N GLU A 76 19.92 6.91 -1.20
CA GLU A 76 20.28 7.69 -0.02
C GLU A 76 19.80 7.02 1.29
N ALA A 77 18.66 6.34 1.25
CA ALA A 77 18.02 5.75 2.44
C ALA A 77 18.94 4.79 3.22
N ALA A 78 19.73 3.97 2.51
CA ALA A 78 20.68 3.08 3.16
C ALA A 78 21.71 3.81 4.03
N GLY A 79 22.18 4.98 3.58
CA GLY A 79 23.08 5.84 4.34
C GLY A 79 22.40 6.61 5.49
N GLU A 80 21.10 6.86 5.39
CA GLU A 80 20.31 7.58 6.40
C GLU A 80 19.79 6.66 7.52
N ARG A 81 19.64 5.34 7.29
CA ARG A 81 19.15 4.36 8.28
C ARG A 81 19.83 4.46 9.64
N PRO A 82 21.18 4.62 9.75
CA PRO A 82 21.83 4.74 11.05
C PRO A 82 21.27 5.86 11.95
N LEU A 83 20.71 6.92 11.37
CA LEU A 83 20.10 8.04 12.11
C LEU A 83 18.79 7.66 12.80
N LEU A 84 18.16 6.56 12.36
CA LEU A 84 16.90 6.04 12.92
C LEU A 84 17.14 5.00 14.02
N TRP A 85 18.40 4.71 14.36
CA TRP A 85 18.79 3.67 15.29
C TRP A 85 19.67 4.22 16.42
N ASN A 86 19.34 3.86 17.66
CA ASN A 86 20.11 4.25 18.84
C ASN A 86 20.70 3.02 19.54
N ARG A 87 21.64 2.31 18.90
CA ARG A 87 22.22 1.06 19.39
C ARG A 87 23.18 1.28 20.55
N ASN A 88 23.00 0.56 21.65
CA ASN A 88 23.89 0.57 22.82
C ASN A 88 24.61 -0.78 22.95
N TYR A 89 25.90 -0.80 22.73
CA TYR A 89 26.74 -2.00 22.77
C TYR A 89 27.38 -2.27 24.14
N GLY A 90 26.97 -1.60 25.19
CA GLY A 90 27.56 -1.74 26.55
C GLY A 90 27.33 -3.11 27.16
N SER A 91 26.20 -3.76 26.86
CA SER A 91 25.92 -5.16 27.23
C SER A 91 24.83 -5.71 26.30
N VAL A 92 24.59 -7.02 26.33
CA VAL A 92 23.51 -7.69 25.57
C VAL A 92 22.14 -7.13 26.00
N GLU A 93 21.92 -6.90 27.26
CA GLU A 93 20.66 -6.37 27.83
C GLU A 93 20.44 -4.93 27.36
N LEU A 94 21.47 -4.08 27.46
CA LEU A 94 21.40 -2.69 27.00
C LEU A 94 21.19 -2.60 25.49
N TYR A 95 21.82 -3.48 24.74
CA TYR A 95 21.57 -3.58 23.30
C TYR A 95 20.11 -3.94 23.00
N SER A 96 19.61 -5.01 23.62
CA SER A 96 18.24 -5.50 23.41
C SER A 96 17.19 -4.42 23.74
N LEU A 97 17.40 -3.66 24.81
CA LEU A 97 16.54 -2.54 25.18
C LEU A 97 16.63 -1.40 24.15
N SER A 98 17.83 -1.05 23.69
CA SER A 98 18.05 0.06 22.76
C SER A 98 17.45 -0.15 21.38
N VAL A 99 17.34 -1.41 20.92
CA VAL A 99 16.73 -1.76 19.61
C VAL A 99 15.24 -2.16 19.70
N SER A 100 14.69 -2.20 20.93
CA SER A 100 13.27 -2.56 21.15
C SER A 100 12.29 -1.64 20.40
N PRO A 101 12.47 -0.31 20.35
CA PRO A 101 11.59 0.56 19.56
C PRO A 101 11.62 0.22 18.06
N ASN A 102 12.78 -0.10 17.51
CA ASN A 102 12.90 -0.49 16.10
C ASN A 102 12.23 -1.84 15.84
N ARG A 103 12.36 -2.82 16.78
CA ARG A 103 11.64 -4.11 16.67
C ARG A 103 10.13 -3.92 16.70
N GLU A 104 9.62 -3.04 17.56
CA GLU A 104 8.18 -2.73 17.60
C GLU A 104 7.73 -2.01 16.34
N ARG A 105 8.51 -1.05 15.84
CA ARG A 105 8.24 -0.41 14.55
C ARG A 105 8.19 -1.41 13.41
N PHE A 106 9.14 -2.35 13.37
CA PHE A 106 9.15 -3.41 12.36
C PHE A 106 7.89 -4.30 12.47
N ARG A 107 7.47 -4.66 13.68
CA ARG A 107 6.22 -5.39 13.94
C ARG A 107 5.00 -4.69 13.31
N GLN A 108 4.93 -3.37 13.46
CA GLN A 108 3.83 -2.54 12.95
C GLN A 108 3.81 -2.53 11.42
N ILE A 109 4.94 -2.25 10.76
CA ILE A 109 4.97 -2.11 9.30
C ILE A 109 4.78 -3.44 8.56
N VAL A 110 5.15 -4.57 9.16
CA VAL A 110 4.85 -5.89 8.59
C VAL A 110 3.46 -6.42 8.99
N GLY A 111 2.69 -5.64 9.76
CA GLY A 111 1.33 -5.98 10.15
C GLY A 111 1.19 -7.19 11.08
N ALA A 112 2.24 -7.56 11.83
CA ALA A 112 2.22 -8.67 12.79
C ALA A 112 1.77 -8.21 14.19
N VAL A 113 0.65 -7.49 14.27
CA VAL A 113 0.23 -6.73 15.46
C VAL A 113 -0.96 -7.33 16.22
N ASP A 114 -1.64 -8.32 15.66
CA ASP A 114 -2.78 -8.95 16.31
C ASP A 114 -2.30 -9.89 17.41
N PRO A 115 -2.97 -9.94 18.59
CA PRO A 115 -2.58 -10.82 19.67
C PRO A 115 -2.84 -12.28 19.29
N ARG A 116 -1.79 -13.11 19.38
CA ARG A 116 -1.93 -14.53 19.18
C ARG A 116 -2.69 -15.18 20.34
N LEU A 117 -3.39 -16.28 20.02
CA LEU A 117 -4.02 -17.11 21.04
C LEU A 117 -2.96 -17.76 21.94
N PRO A 118 -3.31 -18.10 23.20
CA PRO A 118 -2.44 -18.87 24.07
C PRO A 118 -1.95 -20.16 23.40
N ALA A 119 -0.69 -20.50 23.63
CA ALA A 119 -0.07 -21.69 23.04
C ALA A 119 -0.85 -22.96 23.40
N SER A 120 -1.23 -23.72 22.37
CA SER A 120 -1.83 -25.03 22.48
C SER A 120 -1.06 -26.04 21.63
N SER A 121 -1.13 -27.32 21.99
CA SER A 121 -0.56 -28.36 21.14
C SER A 121 -1.32 -28.38 19.81
N PRO A 122 -0.61 -28.55 18.67
CA PRO A 122 -1.26 -28.74 17.39
C PRO A 122 -2.23 -29.91 17.40
N GLU A 123 -3.37 -29.74 16.78
CA GLU A 123 -4.37 -30.78 16.56
C GLU A 123 -3.93 -31.69 15.42
N LEU A 124 -4.09 -33.00 15.58
CA LEU A 124 -3.93 -33.95 14.50
C LEU A 124 -5.13 -33.88 13.56
N VAL A 125 -4.87 -33.58 12.29
CA VAL A 125 -5.94 -33.44 11.28
C VAL A 125 -6.00 -34.71 10.44
N GLY A 126 -7.14 -35.39 10.50
CA GLY A 126 -7.34 -36.59 9.72
C GLY A 126 -8.81 -37.05 9.69
N SER A 127 -9.05 -38.05 8.86
CA SER A 127 -10.31 -38.77 8.73
C SER A 127 -10.04 -40.27 8.57
N VAL A 128 -11.09 -41.07 8.43
CA VAL A 128 -10.92 -42.51 8.13
C VAL A 128 -10.19 -42.74 6.80
N ALA A 129 -10.46 -41.85 5.80
CA ALA A 129 -9.85 -41.97 4.49
C ALA A 129 -8.44 -41.32 4.41
N THR A 130 -8.18 -40.33 5.27
CA THR A 130 -6.90 -39.59 5.34
C THR A 130 -6.43 -39.55 6.80
N PRO A 131 -5.79 -40.61 7.30
CA PRO A 131 -5.34 -40.65 8.69
C PRO A 131 -4.31 -39.53 8.96
N PRO A 132 -4.25 -39.03 10.20
CA PRO A 132 -3.32 -37.96 10.55
C PRO A 132 -1.86 -38.40 10.47
N LEU A 133 -1.54 -39.67 10.68
CA LEU A 133 -0.22 -40.25 10.41
C LEU A 133 -0.08 -40.43 8.91
N VAL A 134 0.74 -39.56 8.30
CA VAL A 134 0.95 -39.49 6.86
C VAL A 134 2.01 -40.45 6.38
N SER A 135 3.06 -40.63 7.19
CA SER A 135 4.21 -41.48 6.83
C SER A 135 5.09 -41.76 8.04
N THR A 136 5.99 -42.71 7.85
CA THR A 136 7.07 -43.07 8.80
C THR A 136 8.39 -42.98 8.05
N GLY A 137 9.30 -42.16 8.55
CA GLY A 137 10.68 -42.08 8.08
C GLY A 137 11.66 -42.81 8.98
N ASP A 138 12.96 -42.69 8.72
CA ASP A 138 14.03 -43.28 9.55
C ASP A 138 14.18 -42.48 10.87
N GLY A 139 13.56 -43.01 11.93
CA GLY A 139 13.61 -42.45 13.27
C GLY A 139 12.62 -41.31 13.52
N TYR A 140 11.62 -41.10 12.67
CA TYR A 140 10.56 -40.10 12.87
C TYR A 140 9.25 -40.50 12.20
N LYS A 141 8.16 -39.88 12.68
CA LYS A 141 6.80 -39.98 12.09
C LYS A 141 6.34 -38.62 11.58
N VAL A 142 5.55 -38.63 10.49
CA VAL A 142 4.98 -37.41 9.86
C VAL A 142 3.50 -37.38 10.10
N PHE A 143 3.01 -36.26 10.64
CA PHE A 143 1.59 -36.04 10.92
C PHE A 143 1.07 -34.79 10.23
N THR A 144 -0.16 -34.81 9.75
CA THR A 144 -0.91 -33.61 9.38
C THR A 144 -1.42 -32.92 10.64
N VAL A 145 -1.12 -31.62 10.77
CA VAL A 145 -1.45 -30.84 11.98
C VAL A 145 -2.07 -29.50 11.62
N ARG A 146 -2.89 -29.01 12.58
CA ARG A 146 -3.46 -27.65 12.61
C ARG A 146 -3.17 -27.03 13.96
N TRP A 147 -2.92 -25.72 14.01
CA TRP A 147 -2.78 -24.98 15.25
C TRP A 147 -3.41 -23.60 15.13
N SER A 148 -4.04 -23.15 16.21
CA SER A 148 -4.69 -21.86 16.27
C SER A 148 -3.68 -20.74 16.39
N VAL A 149 -3.92 -19.63 15.69
CA VAL A 149 -3.01 -18.48 15.61
C VAL A 149 -3.67 -17.23 16.18
N LEU A 150 -4.78 -16.78 15.58
CA LEU A 150 -5.49 -15.56 15.97
C LEU A 150 -6.94 -15.88 16.30
N GLY A 151 -7.46 -15.21 17.33
CA GLY A 151 -8.86 -15.31 17.72
C GLY A 151 -9.79 -14.61 16.72
N ALA A 152 -11.08 -14.93 16.80
CA ALA A 152 -12.09 -14.27 15.98
C ALA A 152 -12.13 -12.77 16.25
N VAL A 153 -12.18 -11.97 15.18
CA VAL A 153 -12.31 -10.51 15.26
C VAL A 153 -13.75 -10.11 15.60
N ILE A 154 -14.71 -10.82 15.00
CA ILE A 154 -16.15 -10.68 15.21
C ILE A 154 -16.70 -12.10 15.46
N ALA A 155 -17.71 -12.25 16.30
CA ALA A 155 -18.21 -13.54 16.75
C ALA A 155 -18.55 -14.54 15.61
N ASP A 156 -19.05 -14.04 14.49
CA ASP A 156 -19.45 -14.84 13.33
C ASP A 156 -18.34 -15.10 12.31
N PHE A 157 -17.17 -14.49 12.52
CA PHE A 157 -15.99 -14.68 11.64
C PHE A 157 -14.90 -15.39 12.43
N GLY A 158 -14.60 -16.62 12.02
CA GLY A 158 -13.58 -17.47 12.61
C GLY A 158 -12.23 -16.76 12.76
N GLY A 159 -11.40 -17.27 13.67
CA GLY A 159 -10.02 -16.82 13.79
C GLY A 159 -9.18 -17.31 12.62
N LEU A 160 -7.88 -17.12 12.74
CA LEU A 160 -6.89 -17.63 11.80
C LEU A 160 -6.16 -18.82 12.41
N ASP A 161 -6.20 -19.96 11.72
CA ASP A 161 -5.40 -21.14 12.02
C ASP A 161 -4.23 -21.25 11.05
N ALA A 162 -3.25 -22.05 11.42
CA ALA A 162 -2.20 -22.53 10.52
C ALA A 162 -2.31 -24.06 10.36
N GLU A 163 -1.98 -24.55 9.19
CA GLU A 163 -1.94 -25.98 8.87
C GLU A 163 -0.58 -26.36 8.29
N GLY A 164 -0.18 -27.63 8.45
CA GLY A 164 1.07 -28.11 7.91
C GLY A 164 1.38 -29.54 8.32
N LEU A 165 2.67 -29.87 8.33
CA LEU A 165 3.18 -31.17 8.74
C LEU A 165 4.04 -31.06 10.01
N LEU A 166 3.87 -32.02 10.91
CA LEU A 166 4.72 -32.23 12.08
C LEU A 166 5.54 -33.51 11.86
N LEU A 167 6.88 -33.37 11.87
CA LEU A 167 7.82 -34.49 11.88
C LEU A 167 8.25 -34.71 13.33
N GLN A 168 7.75 -35.77 13.94
CA GLN A 168 7.99 -36.12 15.34
C GLN A 168 9.04 -37.19 15.43
N PRO A 169 10.23 -36.93 16.03
CA PRO A 169 11.22 -37.99 16.23
C PRO A 169 10.71 -39.06 17.20
N ASP A 170 11.18 -40.30 17.01
CA ASP A 170 10.83 -41.41 17.91
C ASP A 170 11.54 -41.35 19.26
N THR A 171 12.52 -40.45 19.40
CA THR A 171 13.23 -40.14 20.65
C THR A 171 12.94 -38.76 21.14
N THR A 172 13.43 -38.39 22.33
CA THR A 172 13.39 -37.00 22.80
C THR A 172 14.03 -36.06 21.79
N PRO A 173 13.36 -34.99 21.35
CA PRO A 173 13.92 -34.05 20.40
C PRO A 173 15.25 -33.44 20.87
N VAL A 174 16.23 -33.34 19.99
CA VAL A 174 17.49 -32.62 20.26
C VAL A 174 17.38 -31.13 20.03
N ALA A 175 16.44 -30.72 19.17
CA ALA A 175 16.04 -29.34 18.91
C ALA A 175 14.59 -29.32 18.39
N ARG A 176 13.97 -28.13 18.39
CA ARG A 176 12.69 -27.85 17.74
C ARG A 176 12.89 -26.88 16.61
N VAL A 177 12.42 -27.20 15.41
CA VAL A 177 12.69 -26.41 14.21
C VAL A 177 11.38 -26.11 13.47
N VAL A 178 11.14 -24.84 13.14
CA VAL A 178 10.15 -24.49 12.12
C VAL A 178 10.85 -24.39 10.77
N ALA A 179 10.46 -25.25 9.83
CA ALA A 179 11.04 -25.31 8.49
C ALA A 179 10.05 -24.71 7.48
N VAL A 180 10.35 -23.51 6.98
CA VAL A 180 9.42 -22.70 6.15
C VAL A 180 9.76 -22.87 4.67
N PRO A 181 8.84 -23.42 3.84
CA PRO A 181 9.04 -23.58 2.41
C PRO A 181 9.03 -22.25 1.66
N ASP A 182 9.43 -22.24 0.39
CA ASP A 182 9.05 -21.19 -0.53
C ASP A 182 7.54 -21.24 -0.79
N ALA A 183 6.96 -20.10 -1.25
CA ALA A 183 5.52 -19.97 -1.47
C ALA A 183 4.92 -21.02 -2.42
N ASP A 184 5.70 -21.50 -3.41
CA ASP A 184 5.22 -22.48 -4.38
C ASP A 184 5.58 -23.93 -3.99
N TRP A 185 6.13 -24.12 -2.79
CA TRP A 185 6.41 -25.44 -2.26
C TRP A 185 5.41 -25.86 -1.20
N THR A 186 4.78 -27.00 -1.37
CA THR A 186 3.95 -27.56 -0.30
C THR A 186 4.81 -28.16 0.83
N PRO A 187 4.28 -28.28 2.04
CA PRO A 187 4.97 -29.00 3.12
C PRO A 187 5.38 -30.41 2.71
N GLU A 188 4.55 -31.09 1.90
CA GLU A 188 4.83 -32.43 1.39
C GLU A 188 6.07 -32.49 0.49
N MET A 189 6.25 -31.49 -0.38
CA MET A 189 7.44 -31.37 -1.24
C MET A 189 8.71 -31.21 -0.39
N LEU A 190 8.64 -30.38 0.67
CA LEU A 190 9.81 -30.13 1.53
C LEU A 190 10.21 -31.33 2.40
N VAL A 191 9.27 -32.22 2.67
CA VAL A 191 9.48 -33.47 3.42
C VAL A 191 9.85 -34.65 2.52
N GLY A 192 9.66 -34.50 1.21
CA GLY A 192 9.92 -35.56 0.22
C GLY A 192 8.75 -36.56 0.05
N LEU A 193 7.54 -36.18 0.48
CA LEU A 193 6.30 -36.95 0.26
C LEU A 193 5.69 -36.68 -1.11
N ALA A 194 6.04 -35.56 -1.73
CA ALA A 194 5.62 -35.19 -3.07
C ALA A 194 6.82 -34.75 -3.92
N PRO A 195 6.75 -34.89 -5.26
CA PRO A 195 7.80 -34.42 -6.16
C PRO A 195 7.82 -32.88 -6.21
N GLY A 196 8.90 -32.28 -6.73
CA GLY A 196 9.03 -30.83 -6.95
C GLY A 196 10.24 -30.22 -6.23
N VAL A 197 10.70 -30.79 -5.12
CA VAL A 197 11.87 -30.31 -4.38
C VAL A 197 13.00 -31.35 -4.45
N PRO A 198 14.21 -30.97 -4.94
CA PRO A 198 15.35 -31.88 -4.95
C PRO A 198 15.67 -32.43 -3.55
N THR A 199 16.13 -33.67 -3.47
CA THR A 199 16.42 -34.36 -2.20
C THR A 199 17.36 -33.57 -1.28
N VAL A 200 18.34 -32.86 -1.85
CA VAL A 200 19.30 -32.03 -1.12
C VAL A 200 18.60 -30.81 -0.48
N SER A 201 17.53 -30.31 -1.08
CA SER A 201 16.74 -29.16 -0.61
C SER A 201 15.58 -29.55 0.28
N GLN A 202 15.37 -30.83 0.60
CA GLN A 202 14.33 -31.30 1.53
C GLN A 202 14.82 -31.12 2.98
N PHE A 203 15.20 -29.90 3.35
CA PHE A 203 15.84 -29.58 4.64
C PHE A 203 14.97 -29.94 5.84
N ALA A 204 13.64 -29.86 5.76
CA ALA A 204 12.75 -30.26 6.86
C ALA A 204 12.98 -31.73 7.25
N ARG A 205 13.06 -32.60 6.25
CA ARG A 205 13.37 -34.01 6.44
C ARG A 205 14.76 -34.21 7.05
N ARG A 206 15.76 -33.47 6.57
CA ARG A 206 17.13 -33.52 7.07
C ARG A 206 17.24 -33.20 8.56
N TYR A 207 16.47 -32.22 9.05
CA TYR A 207 16.39 -31.92 10.50
C TYR A 207 15.75 -33.08 11.27
N ALA A 208 14.67 -33.68 10.75
CA ALA A 208 13.99 -34.79 11.41
C ALA A 208 14.86 -36.04 11.49
N GLU A 209 15.59 -36.41 10.42
CA GLU A 209 16.54 -37.50 10.36
C GLU A 209 17.69 -37.35 11.38
N ASN A 210 17.98 -36.13 11.81
CA ASN A 210 18.95 -35.79 12.84
C ASN A 210 18.33 -35.57 14.24
N GLY A 211 17.11 -36.09 14.47
CA GLY A 211 16.46 -36.12 15.78
C GLY A 211 15.77 -34.84 16.20
N CYS A 212 15.58 -33.88 15.29
CA CYS A 212 14.79 -32.67 15.58
C CYS A 212 13.29 -32.95 15.46
N GLN A 213 12.51 -32.33 16.32
CA GLN A 213 11.07 -32.13 16.10
C GLN A 213 10.90 -30.98 15.10
N VAL A 214 10.23 -31.23 13.96
CA VAL A 214 10.14 -30.25 12.88
C VAL A 214 8.68 -29.95 12.56
N LEU A 215 8.32 -28.66 12.50
CA LEU A 215 7.01 -28.21 12.02
C LEU A 215 7.18 -27.46 10.70
N VAL A 216 6.43 -27.90 9.69
CA VAL A 216 6.46 -27.33 8.34
C VAL A 216 5.11 -26.66 8.07
N PRO A 217 5.00 -25.32 8.17
CA PRO A 217 3.76 -24.62 7.90
C PRO A 217 3.45 -24.56 6.40
N LEU A 218 2.17 -24.56 6.05
CA LEU A 218 1.71 -24.13 4.75
C LEU A 218 1.73 -22.59 4.71
N ILE A 219 2.36 -22.02 3.69
CA ILE A 219 2.24 -20.61 3.35
C ILE A 219 1.43 -20.44 2.06
N VAL A 220 0.89 -19.23 1.84
CA VAL A 220 0.06 -18.93 0.67
C VAL A 220 0.93 -18.89 -0.58
N ASN A 221 0.52 -19.59 -1.63
CA ASN A 221 1.25 -19.66 -2.88
C ASN A 221 1.05 -18.45 -3.80
N ARG A 222 1.70 -18.46 -4.96
CA ARG A 222 1.64 -17.41 -5.98
C ARG A 222 0.63 -17.69 -7.11
N ASP A 223 -0.21 -18.70 -6.94
CA ASP A 223 -1.31 -18.99 -7.87
C ASP A 223 -2.46 -17.99 -7.71
N ASP A 224 -3.34 -17.87 -8.70
CA ASP A 224 -4.51 -17.00 -8.75
C ASP A 224 -5.85 -17.74 -8.63
N THR A 225 -5.83 -19.06 -8.42
CA THR A 225 -7.00 -19.93 -8.53
C THR A 225 -8.20 -19.48 -7.70
N PHE A 226 -7.97 -18.90 -6.54
CA PHE A 226 -9.02 -18.45 -5.60
C PHE A 226 -9.14 -16.92 -5.51
N SER A 227 -8.36 -16.18 -6.29
CA SER A 227 -8.37 -14.71 -6.27
C SER A 227 -9.57 -14.17 -7.03
N GLY A 228 -10.52 -13.60 -6.30
CA GLY A 228 -11.72 -13.03 -6.88
C GLY A 228 -12.89 -13.00 -5.92
N ILE A 229 -14.03 -12.55 -6.45
CA ILE A 229 -15.29 -12.48 -5.72
C ILE A 229 -16.26 -13.50 -6.33
N PRO A 230 -16.62 -14.59 -5.62
CA PRO A 230 -17.52 -15.61 -6.15
C PRO A 230 -18.83 -15.02 -6.66
N GLY A 231 -19.22 -15.37 -7.87
CA GLY A 231 -20.42 -14.86 -8.53
C GLY A 231 -20.31 -13.45 -9.14
N ILE A 232 -19.17 -12.75 -8.97
CA ILE A 232 -18.92 -11.42 -9.54
C ILE A 232 -17.82 -11.50 -10.58
N GLY A 233 -16.65 -12.04 -10.22
CA GLY A 233 -15.53 -12.17 -11.13
C GLY A 233 -14.25 -12.58 -10.44
N PHE A 234 -13.36 -13.19 -11.23
CA PHE A 234 -12.03 -13.59 -10.81
C PHE A 234 -10.97 -12.73 -11.48
N THR A 235 -9.80 -12.61 -10.85
CA THR A 235 -8.65 -11.87 -11.38
C THR A 235 -7.45 -12.80 -11.52
N ASN A 236 -6.44 -12.35 -12.26
CA ASN A 236 -5.14 -13.04 -12.31
C ASN A 236 -4.18 -12.60 -11.19
N GLU A 237 -4.69 -11.97 -10.14
CA GLU A 237 -3.87 -11.58 -9.00
C GLU A 237 -3.39 -12.84 -8.25
N PRO A 238 -2.07 -13.00 -8.01
CA PRO A 238 -1.61 -14.03 -7.10
C PRO A 238 -2.36 -13.98 -5.77
N HIS A 239 -2.63 -15.13 -5.15
CA HIS A 239 -3.27 -15.18 -3.82
C HIS A 239 -2.60 -14.23 -2.81
N ARG A 240 -1.27 -14.10 -2.89
CA ARG A 240 -0.49 -13.20 -2.05
C ARG A 240 -0.79 -11.72 -2.31
N GLU A 241 -1.00 -11.34 -3.57
CA GLU A 241 -1.38 -9.96 -3.94
C GLU A 241 -2.81 -9.64 -3.52
N TRP A 242 -3.74 -10.55 -3.75
CA TRP A 242 -5.13 -10.42 -3.30
C TRP A 242 -5.23 -10.14 -1.79
N LEU A 243 -4.49 -10.92 -0.99
CA LEU A 243 -4.41 -10.72 0.45
C LEU A 243 -3.67 -9.42 0.81
N TYR A 244 -2.59 -9.10 0.10
CA TYR A 244 -1.82 -7.88 0.31
C TYR A 244 -2.71 -6.63 0.17
N ARG A 245 -3.41 -6.46 -0.95
CA ARG A 245 -4.20 -5.26 -1.22
C ARG A 245 -5.23 -4.98 -0.13
N MET A 246 -6.01 -5.98 0.28
CA MET A 246 -7.02 -5.76 1.32
C MET A 246 -6.42 -5.60 2.72
N SER A 247 -5.34 -6.29 3.04
CA SER A 247 -4.73 -6.23 4.37
C SER A 247 -3.91 -4.95 4.58
N PHE A 248 -3.31 -4.40 3.52
CA PHE A 248 -2.54 -3.16 3.57
C PHE A 248 -3.39 -1.98 4.05
N GLU A 249 -4.62 -1.89 3.58
CA GLU A 249 -5.59 -0.85 3.95
C GLU A 249 -5.96 -0.86 5.46
N VAL A 250 -5.85 -2.01 6.13
CA VAL A 250 -6.07 -2.14 7.59
C VAL A 250 -4.78 -2.26 8.39
N GLY A 251 -3.65 -1.82 7.83
CA GLY A 251 -2.35 -1.88 8.50
C GLY A 251 -1.88 -3.31 8.78
N ARG A 252 -2.23 -4.24 7.89
CA ARG A 252 -1.82 -5.64 7.93
C ARG A 252 -1.09 -5.99 6.64
N HIS A 253 -0.54 -7.19 6.61
CA HIS A 253 0.19 -7.69 5.45
C HIS A 253 0.10 -9.21 5.40
N VAL A 254 0.10 -9.81 4.18
CA VAL A 254 0.17 -11.26 4.03
C VAL A 254 1.40 -11.84 4.74
N ILE A 255 2.54 -11.15 4.67
CA ILE A 255 3.77 -11.48 5.42
C ILE A 255 3.51 -11.49 6.92
N GLY A 256 2.78 -10.51 7.44
CA GLY A 256 2.45 -10.41 8.87
C GLY A 256 1.59 -11.57 9.38
N TYR A 257 0.63 -12.02 8.59
CA TYR A 257 -0.18 -13.19 8.92
C TYR A 257 0.68 -14.47 8.95
N GLU A 258 1.57 -14.65 7.97
CA GLU A 258 2.47 -15.81 7.92
C GLU A 258 3.49 -15.80 9.05
N ILE A 259 4.04 -14.63 9.41
CA ILE A 259 4.86 -14.46 10.63
C ILE A 259 4.08 -14.94 11.87
N GLN A 260 2.82 -14.52 12.04
CA GLN A 260 2.00 -14.90 13.17
C GLN A 260 1.77 -16.42 13.25
N LYS A 261 1.59 -17.10 12.09
CA LYS A 261 1.50 -18.57 12.02
C LYS A 261 2.77 -19.25 12.51
N ILE A 262 3.95 -18.77 12.09
CA ILE A 262 5.25 -19.30 12.47
C ILE A 262 5.50 -19.03 13.98
N LEU A 263 5.23 -17.83 14.45
CA LEU A 263 5.43 -17.47 15.86
C LEU A 263 4.48 -18.22 16.80
N ALA A 264 3.27 -18.59 16.35
CA ALA A 264 2.37 -19.45 17.12
C ALA A 264 2.97 -20.88 17.31
N ALA A 265 3.70 -21.39 16.30
CA ALA A 265 4.46 -22.62 16.44
C ALA A 265 5.64 -22.45 17.42
N VAL A 266 6.30 -21.30 17.42
CA VAL A 266 7.35 -20.98 18.43
C VAL A 266 6.75 -20.86 19.83
N ASP A 267 5.53 -20.32 19.97
CA ASP A 267 4.79 -20.28 21.23
C ASP A 267 4.57 -21.70 21.78
N TRP A 268 4.11 -22.64 20.94
CA TRP A 268 3.96 -24.04 21.31
C TRP A 268 5.30 -24.69 21.69
N PHE A 269 6.35 -24.54 20.87
CA PHE A 269 7.68 -25.06 21.18
C PHE A 269 8.23 -24.52 22.51
N THR A 270 7.94 -23.27 22.82
CA THR A 270 8.32 -22.65 24.10
C THR A 270 7.56 -23.28 25.26
N ALA A 271 6.27 -23.58 25.09
CA ALA A 271 5.49 -24.28 26.11
C ALA A 271 5.99 -25.72 26.35
N GLU A 272 6.34 -26.45 25.28
CA GLU A 272 6.97 -27.77 25.41
C GLU A 272 8.35 -27.70 26.09
N ASN A 273 9.10 -26.63 25.88
CA ASN A 273 10.39 -26.37 26.51
C ASN A 273 10.30 -26.18 28.04
N ALA A 274 9.13 -25.88 28.59
CA ALA A 274 8.92 -25.85 30.03
C ALA A 274 9.12 -27.23 30.67
N LYS A 275 8.96 -28.32 29.92
CA LYS A 275 9.19 -29.70 30.37
C LYS A 275 10.66 -30.10 30.25
N ALA A 276 11.28 -29.78 29.12
CA ALA A 276 12.68 -30.04 28.82
C ALA A 276 13.19 -29.04 27.79
N ARG A 277 14.12 -28.16 28.17
CA ARG A 277 14.66 -27.12 27.30
C ARG A 277 15.58 -27.72 26.23
N VAL A 278 15.18 -27.52 24.98
CA VAL A 278 16.03 -27.74 23.81
C VAL A 278 16.02 -26.47 22.95
N PRO A 279 17.04 -26.23 22.10
CA PRO A 279 17.08 -25.03 21.28
C PRO A 279 15.93 -24.99 20.25
N ILE A 280 15.49 -23.76 19.91
CA ILE A 280 14.48 -23.50 18.88
C ILE A 280 15.17 -22.87 17.67
N GLY A 281 15.03 -23.51 16.51
CA GLY A 281 15.53 -23.01 15.24
C GLY A 281 14.40 -22.62 14.28
N VAL A 282 14.67 -21.69 13.39
CA VAL A 282 13.83 -21.40 12.20
C VAL A 282 14.71 -21.46 10.97
N VAL A 283 14.27 -22.16 9.94
CA VAL A 283 14.97 -22.28 8.66
C VAL A 283 13.98 -22.02 7.54
N GLY A 284 14.37 -21.23 6.54
CA GLY A 284 13.47 -20.95 5.42
C GLY A 284 14.21 -20.68 4.11
N TYR A 285 13.48 -20.89 3.01
CA TYR A 285 13.98 -20.70 1.65
C TYR A 285 13.04 -19.78 0.86
N GLY A 286 13.59 -18.88 0.06
CA GLY A 286 12.83 -17.96 -0.78
C GLY A 286 11.89 -17.08 0.05
N GLU A 287 10.58 -17.22 -0.13
CA GLU A 287 9.59 -16.56 0.71
C GLU A 287 9.68 -17.04 2.17
N GLY A 288 9.92 -18.34 2.39
CA GLY A 288 10.20 -18.87 3.73
C GLY A 288 11.50 -18.31 4.32
N GLY A 289 12.49 -17.96 3.49
CA GLY A 289 13.72 -17.29 3.93
C GLY A 289 13.45 -15.87 4.44
N LEU A 290 12.63 -15.10 3.73
CA LEU A 290 12.10 -13.81 4.19
C LEU A 290 11.41 -13.96 5.55
N LEU A 291 10.48 -14.92 5.65
CA LEU A 291 9.71 -15.14 6.88
C LEU A 291 10.61 -15.60 8.05
N ALA A 292 11.62 -16.41 7.81
CA ALA A 292 12.58 -16.84 8.82
C ALA A 292 13.37 -15.65 9.40
N LEU A 293 13.88 -14.77 8.51
CA LEU A 293 14.57 -13.53 8.91
C LEU A 293 13.67 -12.63 9.75
N TYR A 294 12.45 -12.42 9.30
CA TYR A 294 11.48 -11.51 9.95
C TYR A 294 11.01 -12.07 11.31
N CYS A 295 10.72 -13.37 11.38
CA CYS A 295 10.38 -14.03 12.64
C CYS A 295 11.53 -13.91 13.68
N ALA A 296 12.76 -14.17 13.26
CA ALA A 296 13.92 -14.06 14.14
C ALA A 296 14.19 -12.61 14.57
N ALA A 297 13.96 -11.63 13.72
CA ALA A 297 14.06 -10.21 14.09
C ALA A 297 13.01 -9.81 15.13
N LEU A 298 11.82 -10.41 15.08
CA LEU A 298 10.69 -10.08 15.97
C LEU A 298 10.66 -10.87 17.29
N ASP A 299 11.17 -12.11 17.30
CA ASP A 299 11.02 -13.02 18.45
C ASP A 299 12.36 -13.50 19.01
N ALA A 300 12.64 -13.09 20.24
CA ALA A 300 13.90 -13.39 20.92
C ALA A 300 14.04 -14.87 21.39
N ARG A 301 12.99 -15.68 21.28
CA ARG A 301 13.01 -17.10 21.70
C ARG A 301 13.62 -18.06 20.67
N ILE A 302 13.82 -17.57 19.43
CA ILE A 302 14.45 -18.33 18.34
C ILE A 302 15.96 -18.25 18.55
N ASP A 303 16.62 -19.39 18.84
CA ASP A 303 18.05 -19.45 19.20
C ASP A 303 18.97 -19.29 17.98
N ALA A 304 18.61 -19.87 16.84
CA ALA A 304 19.36 -19.74 15.59
C ALA A 304 18.42 -19.80 14.36
N THR A 305 18.83 -19.13 13.30
CA THR A 305 18.03 -19.00 12.08
C THR A 305 18.87 -19.23 10.82
N VAL A 306 18.28 -19.89 9.81
CA VAL A 306 18.86 -20.00 8.46
C VAL A 306 17.96 -19.28 7.47
N VAL A 307 18.57 -18.42 6.66
CA VAL A 307 17.93 -17.68 5.58
C VAL A 307 18.57 -18.07 4.26
N SER A 308 17.86 -18.83 3.43
CA SER A 308 18.34 -19.30 2.13
C SER A 308 17.64 -18.57 0.98
N GLY A 309 18.39 -18.17 -0.04
CA GLY A 309 17.86 -17.60 -1.30
C GLY A 309 17.05 -16.33 -1.15
N HIS A 310 17.32 -15.48 -0.14
CA HIS A 310 16.58 -14.24 0.11
C HIS A 310 17.46 -13.05 0.49
N PHE A 311 18.42 -13.21 1.39
CA PHE A 311 19.18 -12.13 2.00
C PHE A 311 20.03 -11.35 0.98
N GLN A 312 19.80 -10.03 0.85
CA GLN A 312 20.50 -9.13 -0.07
C GLN A 312 20.21 -7.65 0.23
N GLU A 313 20.86 -6.75 -0.51
CA GLU A 313 20.49 -5.32 -0.52
C GLU A 313 19.05 -5.13 -0.97
N ARG A 314 18.28 -4.22 -0.32
CA ARG A 314 16.83 -4.04 -0.53
C ARG A 314 16.44 -2.80 -1.35
N GLU A 315 17.39 -2.09 -1.92
CA GLU A 315 17.14 -0.89 -2.73
C GLU A 315 16.31 -1.18 -4.00
N ALA A 316 16.27 -2.44 -4.45
CA ALA A 316 15.50 -2.87 -5.61
C ALA A 316 14.17 -3.56 -5.24
N VAL A 317 13.71 -3.53 -3.98
CA VAL A 317 12.48 -4.23 -3.54
C VAL A 317 11.24 -3.85 -4.34
N TRP A 318 11.16 -2.62 -4.83
CA TRP A 318 10.06 -2.14 -5.69
C TRP A 318 9.95 -2.89 -7.03
N LYS A 319 10.98 -3.61 -7.46
CA LYS A 319 10.96 -4.49 -8.66
C LYS A 319 10.42 -5.89 -8.36
N GLU A 320 10.33 -6.26 -7.09
CA GLU A 320 9.77 -7.52 -6.65
C GLU A 320 8.23 -7.50 -6.76
N PRO A 321 7.52 -8.63 -6.68
CA PRO A 321 6.06 -8.63 -6.67
C PRO A 321 5.49 -7.75 -5.55
N ILE A 322 4.38 -7.06 -5.84
CA ILE A 322 3.80 -6.04 -4.94
C ILE A 322 3.49 -6.58 -3.53
N TYR A 323 3.22 -7.85 -3.37
CA TYR A 323 3.01 -8.47 -2.06
C TYR A 323 4.28 -8.56 -1.18
N ARG A 324 5.42 -8.04 -1.65
CA ARG A 324 6.65 -7.79 -0.86
C ARG A 324 6.85 -6.31 -0.53
N ASP A 325 5.93 -5.46 -0.97
CA ASP A 325 5.95 -4.03 -0.70
C ASP A 325 5.48 -3.75 0.73
N VAL A 326 6.42 -3.42 1.62
CA VAL A 326 6.18 -3.11 3.03
C VAL A 326 6.42 -1.63 3.26
N TRP A 327 5.43 -0.95 3.84
CA TRP A 327 5.44 0.47 4.13
C TRP A 327 6.67 0.90 4.96
N GLY A 328 7.49 1.76 4.40
CA GLY A 328 8.68 2.31 5.07
C GLY A 328 9.86 1.36 5.23
N LEU A 329 9.78 0.11 4.72
CA LEU A 329 10.82 -0.91 4.94
C LEU A 329 12.20 -0.42 4.49
N ALA A 330 12.35 0.01 3.24
CA ALA A 330 13.65 0.41 2.70
C ALA A 330 14.19 1.70 3.32
N ARG A 331 13.33 2.54 3.87
CA ARG A 331 13.73 3.74 4.61
C ARG A 331 14.31 3.39 5.98
N GLU A 332 13.66 2.50 6.72
CA GLU A 332 13.93 2.25 8.14
C GLU A 332 14.80 1.00 8.33
N PHE A 333 14.71 0.03 7.41
CA PHE A 333 15.35 -1.29 7.50
C PHE A 333 15.97 -1.73 6.16
N GLY A 334 17.01 -2.54 6.26
CA GLY A 334 17.54 -3.44 5.24
C GLY A 334 17.74 -4.79 5.89
N ASP A 335 18.16 -5.80 5.15
CA ASP A 335 18.38 -7.13 5.72
C ASP A 335 19.48 -7.13 6.79
N ALA A 336 20.47 -6.24 6.68
CA ALA A 336 21.49 -6.06 7.73
C ALA A 336 20.90 -5.46 9.02
N GLU A 337 20.01 -4.47 8.94
CA GLU A 337 19.33 -3.93 10.12
C GLU A 337 18.44 -4.99 10.78
N LEU A 338 17.73 -5.81 9.98
CA LEU A 338 16.95 -6.93 10.50
C LEU A 338 17.83 -7.99 11.16
N ALA A 339 18.99 -8.31 10.56
CA ALA A 339 19.98 -9.17 11.17
C ALA A 339 20.45 -8.63 12.53
N SER A 340 20.60 -7.30 12.67
CA SER A 340 20.96 -6.68 13.95
C SER A 340 19.90 -6.86 15.05
N LEU A 341 18.62 -7.01 14.71
CA LEU A 341 17.56 -7.34 15.67
C LEU A 341 17.63 -8.79 16.20
N ILE A 342 18.35 -9.66 15.48
CA ILE A 342 18.54 -11.06 15.91
C ILE A 342 19.52 -11.17 17.08
N LEU A 343 20.47 -10.27 17.20
CA LEU A 343 21.45 -10.28 18.29
C LEU A 343 20.79 -10.40 19.70
N PRO A 344 21.37 -11.21 20.61
CA PRO A 344 22.66 -11.92 20.56
C PRO A 344 22.59 -13.34 19.98
N ARG A 345 21.50 -13.69 19.35
CA ARG A 345 21.22 -15.01 18.75
C ARG A 345 21.95 -15.17 17.41
N ALA A 346 21.83 -16.35 16.78
CA ALA A 346 22.61 -16.69 15.63
C ALA A 346 21.84 -16.59 14.30
N LEU A 347 22.57 -16.19 13.26
CA LEU A 347 22.06 -16.11 11.89
C LEU A 347 23.04 -16.79 10.92
N VAL A 348 22.52 -17.74 10.13
CA VAL A 348 23.18 -18.29 8.95
C VAL A 348 22.51 -17.72 7.71
N VAL A 349 23.24 -17.03 6.88
CA VAL A 349 22.82 -16.62 5.55
C VAL A 349 23.37 -17.64 4.56
N GLU A 350 22.50 -18.29 3.82
CA GLU A 350 22.88 -19.20 2.74
C GLU A 350 22.63 -18.51 1.40
N ALA A 351 23.70 -18.11 0.72
CA ALA A 351 23.65 -17.71 -0.67
C ALA A 351 23.41 -18.96 -1.53
N SER A 352 22.22 -19.08 -2.06
CA SER A 352 21.77 -20.20 -2.90
C SER A 352 20.88 -19.66 -4.00
N ARG A 353 20.59 -20.48 -5.01
CA ARG A 353 19.59 -20.13 -6.02
C ARG A 353 18.28 -19.78 -5.33
N GLY A 354 17.71 -18.64 -5.69
CA GLY A 354 16.40 -18.17 -5.22
C GLY A 354 15.25 -18.66 -6.12
N PRO A 355 13.99 -18.47 -5.71
CA PRO A 355 12.85 -18.72 -6.58
C PRO A 355 12.82 -17.69 -7.72
N GLU A 356 12.40 -18.14 -8.91
CA GLU A 356 12.27 -17.30 -10.09
C GLU A 356 10.79 -17.05 -10.37
N VAL A 357 10.41 -15.77 -10.44
CA VAL A 357 9.05 -15.32 -10.75
C VAL A 357 9.12 -14.22 -11.80
N ASN A 358 8.34 -14.33 -12.86
CA ASN A 358 8.30 -13.38 -13.98
C ASN A 358 6.91 -12.75 -14.14
N GLY A 359 6.56 -11.87 -13.21
CA GLY A 359 5.25 -11.22 -13.19
C GLY A 359 4.15 -12.12 -12.61
N PRO A 360 2.91 -11.60 -12.59
CA PRO A 360 1.74 -12.36 -12.16
C PRO A 360 1.37 -13.43 -13.18
N PRO A 361 0.46 -14.38 -12.82
CA PRO A 361 -0.17 -15.27 -13.78
C PRO A 361 -0.80 -14.51 -14.95
N HIS A 362 -0.76 -15.12 -16.14
CA HIS A 362 -1.42 -14.50 -17.31
C HIS A 362 -2.94 -14.48 -17.15
N ALA A 363 -3.57 -13.37 -17.55
CA ALA A 363 -5.01 -13.31 -17.63
C ALA A 363 -5.55 -14.40 -18.59
N ARG A 364 -6.62 -15.07 -18.19
CA ARG A 364 -7.28 -16.14 -18.95
C ARG A 364 -8.78 -15.89 -19.01
N GLU A 365 -9.53 -16.67 -19.81
CA GLU A 365 -10.96 -16.43 -20.06
C GLU A 365 -11.79 -16.30 -18.78
N GLU A 366 -11.47 -17.09 -17.74
CA GLU A 366 -12.17 -17.10 -16.45
C GLU A 366 -11.64 -16.06 -15.47
N HIS A 367 -10.43 -15.52 -15.68
CA HIS A 367 -9.72 -14.58 -14.84
C HIS A 367 -9.26 -13.37 -15.63
N ARG A 368 -9.92 -12.24 -15.43
CA ARG A 368 -9.52 -10.98 -16.08
C ARG A 368 -8.20 -10.46 -15.51
N GLY A 369 -7.51 -9.62 -16.26
CA GLY A 369 -6.35 -8.86 -15.78
C GLY A 369 -6.76 -7.93 -14.63
N GLY A 370 -5.93 -7.82 -13.63
CA GLY A 370 -6.11 -6.99 -12.44
C GLY A 370 -4.82 -6.93 -11.63
N ALA A 371 -3.96 -7.93 -11.80
CA ALA A 371 -2.70 -8.04 -11.09
C ALA A 371 -1.73 -6.90 -11.42
N CYS A 372 -0.95 -6.49 -10.41
CA CYS A 372 0.16 -5.58 -10.58
C CYS A 372 1.22 -6.21 -11.49
N PRO A 373 1.52 -5.63 -12.67
CA PRO A 373 2.44 -6.22 -13.63
C PRO A 373 3.89 -6.09 -13.19
N ASN A 374 4.78 -6.80 -13.90
CA ASN A 374 6.24 -6.61 -13.86
C ASN A 374 6.96 -6.92 -12.53
N GLY A 375 6.28 -7.51 -11.54
CA GLY A 375 6.94 -7.97 -10.32
C GLY A 375 7.80 -9.21 -10.59
N LYS A 376 9.11 -9.16 -10.28
CA LYS A 376 10.04 -10.27 -10.56
C LYS A 376 10.79 -10.70 -9.31
N LEU A 377 10.98 -12.00 -9.18
CA LEU A 377 11.96 -12.57 -8.26
C LEU A 377 13.05 -13.25 -9.07
N ALA A 378 14.26 -13.15 -8.60
CA ALA A 378 15.43 -13.82 -9.14
C ALA A 378 16.36 -14.23 -8.00
N THR A 379 17.30 -15.10 -8.31
CA THR A 379 18.38 -15.45 -7.39
C THR A 379 19.09 -14.18 -6.90
N PRO A 380 19.24 -13.97 -5.57
CA PRO A 380 20.00 -12.84 -5.04
C PRO A 380 21.44 -12.86 -5.56
N PRO A 381 21.92 -11.79 -6.22
CA PRO A 381 23.30 -11.74 -6.69
C PRO A 381 24.29 -11.93 -5.53
N LEU A 382 25.24 -12.88 -5.67
CA LEU A 382 26.18 -13.23 -4.60
C LEU A 382 26.92 -12.02 -4.04
N ASP A 383 27.31 -11.08 -4.90
CA ASP A 383 27.99 -9.85 -4.45
C ASP A 383 27.07 -8.95 -3.62
N SER A 384 25.77 -8.92 -3.89
CA SER A 384 24.78 -8.20 -3.07
C SER A 384 24.63 -8.90 -1.71
N VAL A 385 24.52 -10.23 -1.69
CA VAL A 385 24.49 -11.01 -0.43
C VAL A 385 25.74 -10.71 0.40
N ARG A 386 26.92 -10.80 -0.19
CA ARG A 386 28.21 -10.51 0.50
C ARG A 386 28.23 -9.10 1.07
N ARG A 387 27.91 -8.08 0.27
CA ARG A 387 27.87 -6.69 0.75
C ARG A 387 26.90 -6.50 1.92
N GLU A 388 25.73 -7.10 1.86
CA GLU A 388 24.75 -6.95 2.92
C GLU A 388 25.14 -7.71 4.20
N VAL A 389 25.78 -8.88 4.10
CA VAL A 389 26.38 -9.58 5.24
C VAL A 389 27.53 -8.78 5.83
N GLU A 390 28.42 -8.20 5.01
CA GLU A 390 29.50 -7.33 5.49
C GLU A 390 28.96 -6.06 6.17
N ARG A 391 27.83 -5.53 5.70
CA ARG A 391 27.14 -4.40 6.34
C ARG A 391 26.55 -4.80 7.71
N ALA A 392 26.16 -6.06 7.89
CA ALA A 392 25.66 -6.58 9.18
C ALA A 392 26.80 -6.87 10.20
N ARG A 393 28.02 -7.24 9.76
CA ARG A 393 29.12 -7.65 10.65
C ARG A 393 29.44 -6.64 11.79
N PRO A 394 29.50 -5.31 11.57
CA PRO A 394 29.79 -4.36 12.63
C PRO A 394 28.80 -4.43 13.78
N PHE A 395 27.54 -4.78 13.54
CA PHE A 395 26.56 -4.92 14.60
C PHE A 395 26.88 -6.09 15.53
N PHE A 396 27.31 -7.22 14.96
CA PHE A 396 27.74 -8.40 15.73
C PHE A 396 29.07 -8.16 16.44
N ALA A 397 30.01 -7.50 15.77
CA ALA A 397 31.32 -7.14 16.33
C ALA A 397 31.19 -6.20 17.55
N GLY A 398 30.24 -5.28 17.52
CA GLY A 398 29.96 -4.38 18.66
C GLY A 398 29.65 -5.09 19.97
N LEU A 399 29.10 -6.31 19.93
CA LEU A 399 28.89 -7.18 21.09
C LEU A 399 29.92 -8.31 21.20
N LYS A 400 30.96 -8.39 20.35
CA LYS A 400 31.94 -9.49 20.25
C LYS A 400 31.31 -10.83 19.92
N LEU A 401 30.30 -10.82 19.05
CA LEU A 401 29.49 -11.99 18.66
C LEU A 401 29.59 -12.28 17.14
N GLU A 402 30.70 -11.92 16.49
CA GLU A 402 30.93 -12.13 15.05
C GLU A 402 30.73 -13.60 14.63
N HIS A 403 31.03 -14.51 15.55
CA HIS A 403 30.86 -15.96 15.34
C HIS A 403 29.39 -16.37 15.26
N LYS A 404 28.44 -15.51 15.61
CA LYS A 404 26.99 -15.76 15.47
C LYS A 404 26.44 -15.41 14.11
N LEU A 405 27.19 -14.72 13.22
CA LEU A 405 26.80 -14.46 11.84
C LEU A 405 27.66 -15.30 10.91
N ARG A 406 27.00 -16.17 10.13
CA ARG A 406 27.64 -17.06 9.18
C ARG A 406 27.13 -16.80 7.76
N LEU A 407 28.05 -16.79 6.78
CA LEU A 407 27.72 -16.85 5.36
C LEU A 407 28.14 -18.20 4.83
N VAL A 408 27.22 -18.91 4.19
CA VAL A 408 27.43 -20.14 3.47
C VAL A 408 27.12 -19.89 1.99
N GLU A 409 28.08 -20.18 1.13
CA GLU A 409 27.90 -20.04 -0.32
C GLU A 409 27.65 -21.44 -0.92
N SER A 410 26.41 -21.73 -1.29
CA SER A 410 26.03 -22.93 -1.98
C SER A 410 26.40 -22.80 -3.47
N ASP A 411 27.43 -23.49 -3.90
CA ASP A 411 27.95 -23.48 -5.28
C ASP A 411 28.03 -22.05 -5.86
N ALA A 412 28.81 -21.21 -5.17
CA ALA A 412 28.99 -19.78 -5.52
C ALA A 412 27.69 -18.98 -5.64
N GLY A 413 26.63 -19.36 -4.90
CA GLY A 413 25.33 -18.69 -4.90
C GLY A 413 24.31 -19.28 -5.87
N GLU A 414 24.71 -20.20 -6.73
CA GLU A 414 23.84 -20.84 -7.72
C GLU A 414 23.43 -22.28 -7.34
N GLY A 415 23.92 -22.77 -6.21
CA GLY A 415 23.61 -24.11 -5.71
C GLY A 415 22.22 -24.22 -5.06
N PRO A 416 21.81 -25.44 -4.68
CA PRO A 416 20.52 -25.65 -4.03
C PRO A 416 20.50 -25.06 -2.61
N CYS A 417 19.32 -24.72 -2.13
CA CYS A 417 19.09 -24.34 -0.73
C CYS A 417 19.15 -25.56 0.20
N GLY A 418 19.37 -25.33 1.49
CA GLY A 418 19.44 -26.37 2.50
C GLY A 418 20.70 -27.27 2.35
N SER A 419 21.79 -26.69 1.87
CA SER A 419 23.05 -27.36 1.68
C SER A 419 23.57 -27.98 2.99
N GLU A 420 24.40 -29.01 2.88
CA GLU A 420 25.02 -29.65 4.06
C GLU A 420 25.87 -28.64 4.86
N GLY A 421 26.47 -27.66 4.18
CA GLY A 421 27.18 -26.55 4.82
C GLY A 421 26.27 -25.70 5.71
N ALA A 422 25.12 -25.27 5.20
CA ALA A 422 24.15 -24.49 5.96
C ALA A 422 23.55 -25.27 7.13
N LEU A 423 23.22 -26.54 6.91
CA LEU A 423 22.76 -27.46 7.97
C LEU A 423 23.79 -27.58 9.08
N ARG A 424 25.05 -27.84 8.75
CA ARG A 424 26.16 -28.03 9.70
C ARG A 424 26.39 -26.75 10.54
N GLU A 425 26.43 -25.59 9.92
CA GLU A 425 26.55 -24.31 10.64
C GLU A 425 25.37 -24.10 11.57
N HIS A 426 24.13 -24.34 11.13
CA HIS A 426 22.95 -24.18 11.95
C HIS A 426 22.93 -25.13 13.15
N PHE A 427 23.25 -26.43 12.95
CA PHE A 427 23.35 -27.39 14.03
C PHE A 427 24.41 -26.97 15.07
N GLY A 428 25.59 -26.53 14.61
CA GLY A 428 26.64 -26.03 15.49
C GLY A 428 26.19 -24.81 16.32
N LEU A 429 25.45 -23.87 15.70
CA LEU A 429 24.91 -22.69 16.37
C LEU A 429 23.75 -23.00 17.33
N LEU A 430 23.02 -24.10 17.10
CA LEU A 430 22.06 -24.66 18.05
C LEU A 430 22.73 -25.46 19.19
N GLY A 431 24.06 -25.58 19.17
CA GLY A 431 24.82 -26.33 20.19
C GLY A 431 24.76 -27.87 20.00
N LEU A 432 24.41 -28.33 18.80
CA LEU A 432 24.32 -29.74 18.46
C LEU A 432 25.62 -30.17 17.79
N ASN A 433 26.46 -30.95 18.48
CA ASN A 433 27.80 -31.33 18.05
C ASN A 433 27.87 -32.73 17.41
N ALA A 434 26.75 -33.44 17.27
CA ALA A 434 26.71 -34.72 16.61
C ALA A 434 26.98 -34.57 15.09
N PRO A 435 27.73 -35.49 14.46
CA PRO A 435 27.86 -35.47 13.01
C PRO A 435 26.52 -35.60 12.31
N LEU A 436 26.31 -34.80 11.23
CA LEU A 436 25.11 -34.90 10.42
C LEU A 436 25.01 -36.32 9.80
N ARG A 437 23.84 -36.93 9.97
CA ARG A 437 23.54 -38.20 9.26
C ARG A 437 23.46 -37.96 7.77
N PRO A 438 23.86 -38.88 6.93
CA PRO A 438 23.58 -38.84 5.49
C PRO A 438 22.08 -38.71 5.23
N ALA A 439 21.69 -38.16 4.08
CA ALA A 439 20.29 -38.13 3.69
C ALA A 439 19.73 -39.55 3.54
N GLY A 440 18.65 -39.83 4.25
CA GLY A 440 17.90 -41.07 4.16
C GLY A 440 17.04 -41.16 2.89
N ILE A 441 16.33 -42.26 2.75
CA ILE A 441 15.34 -42.45 1.67
C ILE A 441 14.11 -41.58 2.01
N PRO A 442 13.58 -40.81 1.06
CA PRO A 442 12.34 -40.04 1.27
C PRO A 442 11.19 -40.94 1.72
N PRO A 443 10.39 -40.52 2.69
CA PRO A 443 9.25 -41.30 3.16
C PRO A 443 8.16 -41.36 2.07
N VAL A 444 7.34 -42.41 2.14
CA VAL A 444 6.21 -42.59 1.20
C VAL A 444 4.94 -42.10 1.84
N ASP A 445 4.17 -41.28 1.11
CA ASP A 445 2.84 -40.79 1.57
C ASP A 445 1.85 -41.97 1.62
N ALA A 446 1.31 -42.23 2.79
CA ALA A 446 0.33 -43.28 3.00
C ALA A 446 -1.12 -42.87 2.72
N ARG A 447 -1.36 -41.56 2.48
CA ARG A 447 -2.69 -41.04 2.17
C ARG A 447 -3.09 -41.39 0.74
N GLN A 448 -4.29 -41.94 0.55
CA GLN A 448 -4.80 -42.34 -0.76
C GLN A 448 -5.49 -41.20 -1.53
N TYR A 449 -6.05 -40.21 -0.81
CA TYR A 449 -6.89 -39.16 -1.39
C TYR A 449 -6.56 -37.80 -0.74
N PHE A 450 -5.33 -37.38 -0.82
CA PHE A 450 -4.92 -36.07 -0.32
C PHE A 450 -4.92 -35.04 -1.43
N ASP A 451 -5.70 -33.95 -1.25
CA ASP A 451 -5.70 -32.79 -2.12
C ASP A 451 -5.08 -31.57 -1.39
N PRO A 452 -3.86 -31.14 -1.77
CA PRO A 452 -3.22 -29.99 -1.18
C PRO A 452 -3.98 -28.68 -1.45
N ASN A 453 -4.72 -28.57 -2.55
CA ASN A 453 -5.48 -27.37 -2.91
C ASN A 453 -6.62 -27.10 -1.95
N SER A 454 -7.31 -28.13 -1.48
CA SER A 454 -8.36 -27.96 -0.47
C SER A 454 -7.84 -27.34 0.84
N ARG A 455 -6.62 -27.71 1.26
CA ARG A 455 -5.96 -27.13 2.42
C ARG A 455 -5.56 -25.69 2.17
N LEU A 456 -4.98 -25.42 1.01
CA LEU A 456 -4.62 -24.05 0.59
C LEU A 456 -5.86 -23.15 0.54
N GLN A 457 -6.95 -23.61 -0.07
CA GLN A 457 -8.20 -22.87 -0.15
C GLN A 457 -8.75 -22.50 1.23
N ARG A 458 -8.73 -23.45 2.19
CA ARG A 458 -9.15 -23.13 3.57
C ARG A 458 -8.30 -22.04 4.19
N GLN A 459 -6.97 -22.14 4.07
CA GLN A 459 -6.04 -21.15 4.62
C GLN A 459 -6.21 -19.77 3.99
N PHE A 460 -6.34 -19.73 2.66
CA PHE A 460 -6.61 -18.49 1.92
C PHE A 460 -7.94 -17.87 2.34
N SER A 461 -9.02 -18.67 2.36
CA SER A 461 -10.36 -18.19 2.73
C SER A 461 -10.43 -17.70 4.18
N GLN A 462 -9.71 -18.34 5.12
CA GLN A 462 -9.61 -17.86 6.50
C GLN A 462 -8.91 -16.50 6.58
N MET A 463 -7.82 -16.30 5.83
CA MET A 463 -7.10 -15.02 5.81
C MET A 463 -7.94 -13.90 5.19
N VAL A 464 -8.67 -14.20 4.10
CA VAL A 464 -9.65 -13.27 3.51
C VAL A 464 -10.73 -12.93 4.53
N GLY A 465 -11.37 -13.93 5.13
CA GLY A 465 -12.44 -13.73 6.13
C GLY A 465 -11.97 -12.94 7.35
N PHE A 466 -10.78 -13.24 7.88
CA PHE A 466 -10.17 -12.50 8.99
C PHE A 466 -9.94 -11.03 8.62
N THR A 467 -9.38 -10.77 7.43
CA THR A 467 -9.13 -9.41 6.95
C THR A 467 -10.44 -8.64 6.74
N GLN A 468 -11.46 -9.27 6.14
CA GLN A 468 -12.79 -8.67 5.98
C GLN A 468 -13.45 -8.35 7.34
N ALA A 469 -13.22 -9.17 8.36
CA ALA A 469 -13.68 -8.88 9.72
C ALA A 469 -12.96 -7.64 10.32
N LEU A 470 -11.67 -7.49 10.08
CA LEU A 470 -10.92 -6.28 10.47
C LEU A 470 -11.47 -5.03 9.76
N ILE A 471 -11.76 -5.13 8.47
CA ILE A 471 -12.35 -4.05 7.67
C ILE A 471 -13.71 -3.64 8.26
N ARG A 472 -14.59 -4.59 8.56
CA ARG A 472 -15.88 -4.30 9.22
C ARG A 472 -15.71 -3.67 10.59
N LYS A 473 -14.63 -3.95 11.31
CA LYS A 473 -14.31 -3.34 12.62
C LYS A 473 -13.60 -1.99 12.50
N SER A 474 -13.11 -1.62 11.33
CA SER A 474 -12.35 -0.40 11.12
C SER A 474 -13.07 0.90 11.53
N PRO A 475 -14.41 1.06 11.36
CA PRO A 475 -15.11 2.23 11.85
C PRO A 475 -14.98 2.43 13.37
N GLN A 476 -14.94 1.33 14.15
CA GLN A 476 -14.68 1.40 15.59
C GLN A 476 -13.24 1.80 15.89
N ARG A 477 -12.28 1.26 15.14
CA ARG A 477 -10.86 1.64 15.28
C ARG A 477 -10.64 3.11 14.95
N ARG A 478 -11.29 3.64 13.90
CA ARG A 478 -11.27 5.08 13.61
C ARG A 478 -11.82 5.91 14.77
N LYS A 479 -12.93 5.50 15.38
CA LYS A 479 -13.45 6.19 16.58
C LYS A 479 -12.44 6.22 17.71
N GLU A 480 -11.73 5.12 17.96
CA GLU A 480 -10.67 5.03 18.98
C GLU A 480 -9.48 5.94 18.63
N PHE A 481 -9.07 5.99 17.36
CA PHE A 481 -8.04 6.90 16.86
C PHE A 481 -8.42 8.36 17.10
N TRP A 482 -9.64 8.76 16.69
CA TRP A 482 -10.14 10.12 16.85
C TRP A 482 -10.48 10.50 18.29
N ALA A 483 -10.82 9.55 19.15
CA ALA A 483 -11.08 9.81 20.57
C ALA A 483 -9.85 10.38 21.29
N LYS A 484 -8.65 10.05 20.85
CA LYS A 484 -7.39 10.60 21.38
C LYS A 484 -7.25 12.10 21.09
N ALA A 485 -7.88 12.63 20.04
CA ALA A 485 -7.93 14.07 19.76
C ALA A 485 -8.81 14.82 20.77
N ASN A 486 -9.75 14.13 21.36
CA ASN A 486 -10.72 14.68 22.30
C ASN A 486 -10.33 14.44 23.77
N SER A 487 -9.10 14.05 24.05
CA SER A 487 -8.63 13.64 25.40
C SER A 487 -8.55 14.76 26.45
N ALA A 488 -9.13 15.92 26.15
CA ALA A 488 -9.41 16.96 27.16
C ALA A 488 -10.68 16.68 27.98
N ARG A 489 -11.41 15.56 27.72
CA ARG A 489 -12.57 15.15 28.54
C ARG A 489 -12.51 13.66 28.87
N PRO A 490 -12.82 13.25 30.11
CA PRO A 490 -12.98 11.86 30.47
C PRO A 490 -14.12 11.26 29.62
N VAL A 491 -13.87 10.10 29.04
CA VAL A 491 -14.92 9.27 28.44
C VAL A 491 -15.91 8.98 29.56
N ALA A 492 -17.11 9.56 29.46
CA ALA A 492 -18.19 9.21 30.36
C ALA A 492 -18.46 7.71 30.17
N SER A 493 -18.20 6.96 31.21
CA SER A 493 -18.54 5.55 31.30
C SER A 493 -20.03 5.39 31.14
N GLU A 494 -20.40 4.46 30.24
CA GLU A 494 -21.67 3.79 30.11
C GLU A 494 -22.93 4.62 29.78
N PHE A 495 -23.59 4.17 28.76
CA PHE A 495 -24.92 4.56 28.27
C PHE A 495 -25.98 4.58 29.37
N THR A 496 -26.18 5.71 30.02
CA THR A 496 -27.29 5.95 30.95
C THR A 496 -28.30 7.01 30.47
N GLU A 497 -28.06 7.67 29.32
CA GLU A 497 -29.04 8.60 28.73
C GLU A 497 -29.37 8.24 27.26
N PRO A 498 -30.63 8.49 26.84
CA PRO A 498 -31.04 8.22 25.46
C PRO A 498 -30.18 9.01 24.45
N PRO A 499 -29.79 8.37 23.30
CA PRO A 499 -28.84 8.97 22.35
C PRO A 499 -29.24 10.34 21.80
N TRP A 500 -30.49 10.73 21.83
CA TRP A 500 -31.01 12.00 21.33
C TRP A 500 -30.95 13.18 22.35
N GLN A 501 -30.70 12.93 23.64
CA GLN A 501 -30.56 13.98 24.65
C GLN A 501 -29.09 14.36 24.93
N SER A 502 -28.13 13.49 24.67
CA SER A 502 -26.71 13.73 24.96
C SER A 502 -25.95 14.48 23.87
N CYS A 503 -26.56 14.74 22.72
CA CYS A 503 -25.86 15.32 21.57
C CYS A 503 -25.50 16.80 21.71
N SER A 504 -26.10 17.55 22.65
CA SER A 504 -25.95 19.00 22.69
C SER A 504 -24.83 19.55 23.60
N SER A 505 -24.18 18.73 24.43
CA SER A 505 -23.22 19.23 25.41
C SER A 505 -21.81 18.63 25.38
N GLN A 506 -21.52 17.65 24.53
CA GLN A 506 -20.27 16.90 24.58
C GLN A 506 -19.14 17.38 23.65
N TRP A 507 -19.41 18.21 22.66
CA TRP A 507 -18.44 18.75 21.71
C TRP A 507 -18.34 20.25 21.83
N SER A 508 -17.62 20.77 22.79
CA SER A 508 -17.43 22.22 22.96
C SER A 508 -16.26 22.76 22.13
N THR A 509 -16.01 22.19 20.97
CA THR A 509 -14.93 22.67 20.11
C THR A 509 -15.56 23.64 19.10
N SER A 510 -15.25 24.93 19.19
CA SER A 510 -15.64 25.88 18.15
C SER A 510 -14.96 25.52 16.83
N PRO A 511 -15.53 25.91 15.68
CA PRO A 511 -14.89 25.72 14.38
C PRO A 511 -13.44 26.17 14.33
N GLU A 512 -13.10 27.24 15.03
CA GLU A 512 -11.73 27.78 15.13
C GLU A 512 -10.78 26.83 15.89
N ASN A 513 -11.26 26.20 16.96
CA ASN A 513 -10.48 25.28 17.79
C ASN A 513 -10.31 23.90 17.14
N TRP A 514 -11.20 23.50 16.22
CA TRP A 514 -11.15 22.19 15.55
C TRP A 514 -9.83 21.94 14.85
N ARG A 515 -9.32 22.94 14.16
CA ARG A 515 -8.04 22.85 13.47
C ARG A 515 -6.87 22.56 14.42
N GLN A 516 -6.81 23.26 15.55
CA GLN A 516 -5.78 23.04 16.56
C GLN A 516 -5.95 21.69 17.25
N ALA A 517 -7.17 21.30 17.56
CA ALA A 517 -7.48 20.01 18.20
C ALA A 517 -7.10 18.81 17.31
N THR A 518 -7.18 18.97 16.00
CA THR A 518 -6.85 17.89 15.04
C THR A 518 -5.44 17.98 14.45
N LYS A 519 -4.59 18.88 14.95
CA LYS A 519 -3.25 19.07 14.39
C LYS A 519 -2.44 17.76 14.41
N SER A 520 -2.39 17.06 15.54
CA SER A 520 -1.64 15.80 15.66
C SER A 520 -2.19 14.69 14.74
N HIS A 521 -3.51 14.67 14.49
CA HIS A 521 -4.13 13.72 13.56
C HIS A 521 -3.77 14.05 12.12
N ARG A 522 -3.76 15.34 11.73
CA ARG A 522 -3.30 15.79 10.40
C ARG A 522 -1.83 15.42 10.17
N ASP A 523 -0.98 15.70 11.16
CA ASP A 523 0.45 15.34 11.11
C ASP A 523 0.61 13.82 10.96
N TYR A 524 -0.12 13.02 11.73
CA TYR A 524 -0.09 11.55 11.64
C TYR A 524 -0.56 11.05 10.26
N ILE A 525 -1.71 11.53 9.77
CA ILE A 525 -2.25 11.16 8.45
C ILE A 525 -1.24 11.51 7.36
N TRP A 526 -0.66 12.69 7.43
CA TRP A 526 0.34 13.11 6.45
C TRP A 526 1.59 12.24 6.50
N GLU A 527 2.10 11.90 7.71
CA GLU A 527 3.36 11.19 7.86
C GLU A 527 3.23 9.67 7.75
N GLU A 528 2.15 9.09 8.29
CA GLU A 528 2.02 7.63 8.42
C GLU A 528 1.11 7.00 7.35
N VAL A 529 0.17 7.77 6.76
CA VAL A 529 -0.76 7.25 5.74
C VAL A 529 -0.36 7.68 4.34
N PHE A 530 -0.17 8.99 4.11
CA PHE A 530 0.19 9.48 2.77
C PHE A 530 1.70 9.58 2.53
N GLY A 531 2.50 9.66 3.58
CA GLY A 531 3.94 9.90 3.49
C GLY A 531 4.28 11.37 3.25
N ARG A 532 5.10 11.93 4.14
CA ARG A 532 5.45 13.35 4.10
C ARG A 532 6.83 13.56 3.53
N LEU A 533 6.91 14.25 2.40
CA LEU A 533 8.15 14.86 1.93
C LEU A 533 8.38 16.20 2.66
N PRO A 534 9.64 16.65 2.81
CA PRO A 534 9.91 18.02 3.21
C PRO A 534 9.15 19.01 2.32
N SER A 535 8.72 20.15 2.86
CA SER A 535 8.15 21.23 2.05
C SER A 535 9.01 21.53 0.84
N PRO A 536 8.46 22.06 -0.28
CA PRO A 536 9.21 22.35 -1.48
C PRO A 536 10.52 23.05 -1.17
N SER A 537 11.64 22.42 -1.54
CA SER A 537 12.99 22.88 -1.18
C SER A 537 13.56 23.90 -2.15
N LEU A 538 12.98 24.00 -3.34
CA LEU A 538 13.41 24.94 -4.37
C LEU A 538 12.53 26.20 -4.38
N PRO A 539 13.07 27.38 -4.73
CA PRO A 539 12.26 28.51 -5.15
C PRO A 539 11.38 28.10 -6.33
N ALA A 540 10.16 28.63 -6.39
CA ALA A 540 9.20 28.26 -7.45
C ALA A 540 9.72 28.52 -8.88
N ASN A 541 10.61 29.51 -9.06
CA ASN A 541 11.22 29.83 -10.35
C ASN A 541 10.21 29.79 -11.52
N PRO A 542 9.15 30.62 -11.48
CA PRO A 542 8.00 30.48 -12.37
C PRO A 542 8.42 30.76 -13.83
N ARG A 543 8.06 29.84 -14.71
CA ARG A 543 8.25 29.91 -16.17
C ARG A 543 6.89 29.80 -16.82
N THR A 544 6.58 30.72 -17.74
CA THR A 544 5.27 30.74 -18.41
C THR A 544 5.40 30.93 -19.92
N ARG A 545 4.33 30.54 -20.64
CA ARG A 545 4.20 30.71 -22.07
C ARG A 545 2.73 30.95 -22.40
N LEU A 546 2.40 32.05 -23.07
CA LEU A 546 1.03 32.30 -23.53
C LEU A 546 0.66 31.25 -24.60
N ILE A 547 -0.43 30.53 -24.38
CA ILE A 547 -0.97 29.53 -25.31
C ILE A 547 -2.39 29.85 -25.80
N TYR A 548 -3.17 30.58 -25.00
CA TYR A 548 -4.52 30.99 -25.38
C TYR A 548 -4.68 32.51 -25.30
N ASP A 549 -5.18 33.12 -26.36
CA ASP A 549 -5.61 34.53 -26.40
C ASP A 549 -7.06 34.59 -26.84
N GLN A 550 -7.96 34.37 -25.89
CA GLN A 550 -9.39 34.32 -26.08
C GLN A 550 -10.04 35.69 -25.84
N PRO A 551 -11.25 35.96 -26.33
CA PRO A 551 -11.88 37.26 -26.15
C PRO A 551 -12.01 37.70 -24.68
N LYS A 552 -12.22 36.76 -23.74
CA LYS A 552 -12.46 37.08 -22.32
C LYS A 552 -11.26 36.80 -21.41
N TYR A 553 -10.29 36.00 -21.82
CA TYR A 553 -9.14 35.62 -20.97
C TYR A 553 -7.87 35.38 -21.77
N HIS A 554 -6.72 35.43 -21.07
CA HIS A 554 -5.45 34.89 -21.52
C HIS A 554 -5.18 33.55 -20.84
N GLY A 555 -4.61 32.57 -21.55
CA GLY A 555 -4.19 31.28 -20.98
C GLY A 555 -2.68 31.08 -21.08
N TYR A 556 -2.06 30.76 -19.95
CA TYR A 556 -0.63 30.56 -19.84
C TYR A 556 -0.32 29.15 -19.36
N GLU A 557 0.59 28.45 -20.03
CA GLU A 557 1.28 27.34 -19.38
C GLU A 557 2.17 27.87 -18.28
N VAL A 558 2.22 27.14 -17.16
CA VAL A 558 2.98 27.50 -15.97
C VAL A 558 3.78 26.30 -15.51
N MET A 559 5.07 26.50 -15.24
CA MET A 559 5.95 25.50 -14.65
C MET A 559 6.62 26.09 -13.41
N LEU A 560 6.60 25.35 -12.30
CA LEU A 560 7.14 25.74 -10.99
C LEU A 560 8.06 24.65 -10.48
N ASP A 561 9.26 24.98 -10.06
CA ASP A 561 10.18 24.02 -9.42
C ASP A 561 9.66 23.67 -8.01
N VAL A 562 9.73 22.40 -7.63
CA VAL A 562 9.28 21.88 -6.32
C VAL A 562 10.46 21.26 -5.56
N TRP A 563 11.02 20.19 -6.08
CA TRP A 563 12.25 19.55 -5.61
C TRP A 563 13.18 19.32 -6.80
N PRO A 564 14.44 18.98 -6.58
CA PRO A 564 15.30 18.56 -7.68
C PRO A 564 14.62 17.46 -8.51
N ASP A 565 14.55 17.68 -9.82
CA ASP A 565 13.87 16.85 -10.84
C ASP A 565 12.33 16.87 -10.81
N VAL A 566 11.70 17.46 -9.80
CA VAL A 566 10.23 17.51 -9.67
C VAL A 566 9.71 18.93 -9.77
N PHE A 567 8.74 19.13 -10.65
CA PHE A 567 8.07 20.41 -10.87
C PHE A 567 6.55 20.26 -10.77
N ALA A 568 5.86 21.37 -10.53
CA ALA A 568 4.42 21.51 -10.74
C ALA A 568 4.19 22.18 -12.10
N TYR A 569 3.20 21.70 -12.84
CA TYR A 569 2.82 22.21 -14.15
C TYR A 569 1.31 22.40 -14.23
N GLY A 570 0.84 23.33 -15.05
CA GLY A 570 -0.58 23.53 -15.30
C GLY A 570 -0.85 24.69 -16.26
N ILE A 571 -2.13 24.95 -16.48
CA ILE A 571 -2.63 26.06 -17.31
C ILE A 571 -3.36 27.07 -16.44
N LEU A 572 -2.92 28.32 -16.49
CA LEU A 572 -3.54 29.45 -15.81
C LEU A 572 -4.39 30.24 -16.80
N LEU A 573 -5.67 30.44 -16.51
CA LEU A 573 -6.55 31.33 -17.25
C LEU A 573 -6.78 32.62 -16.46
N VAL A 574 -6.44 33.77 -17.06
CA VAL A 574 -6.54 35.09 -16.44
C VAL A 574 -7.58 35.93 -17.19
N PRO A 575 -8.70 36.31 -16.59
CA PRO A 575 -9.70 37.18 -17.23
C PRO A 575 -9.11 38.51 -17.66
N LYS A 576 -9.46 38.99 -18.86
CA LYS A 576 -8.97 40.25 -19.43
C LYS A 576 -9.53 41.50 -18.81
N ASN A 577 -10.70 41.41 -18.14
CA ASN A 577 -11.42 42.50 -17.56
C ASN A 577 -11.02 42.78 -16.08
N ILE A 578 -9.89 42.26 -15.61
CA ILE A 578 -9.36 42.56 -14.27
C ILE A 578 -8.85 44.01 -14.27
N LYS A 579 -9.36 44.82 -13.34
CA LYS A 579 -8.94 46.22 -13.18
C LYS A 579 -7.61 46.29 -12.43
N GLU A 580 -6.89 47.38 -12.61
CA GLU A 580 -5.65 47.61 -11.86
C GLU A 580 -5.93 47.61 -10.34
N GLY A 581 -5.15 46.82 -9.60
CA GLY A 581 -5.32 46.63 -8.16
C GLY A 581 -6.45 45.68 -7.72
N GLU A 582 -7.27 45.24 -8.66
CA GLU A 582 -8.35 44.26 -8.37
C GLU A 582 -7.75 42.87 -8.13
N ARG A 583 -8.23 42.19 -7.06
CA ARG A 583 -7.92 40.82 -6.76
C ARG A 583 -9.17 39.96 -6.83
N ARG A 584 -9.10 38.84 -7.53
CA ARG A 584 -10.20 37.93 -7.77
C ARG A 584 -10.01 36.59 -7.06
N PRO A 585 -11.10 35.90 -6.75
CA PRO A 585 -11.00 34.49 -6.31
C PRO A 585 -10.41 33.65 -7.43
N ALA A 586 -9.68 32.60 -7.02
CA ALA A 586 -9.15 31.62 -7.95
C ALA A 586 -9.77 30.24 -7.71
N VAL A 587 -9.90 29.43 -8.77
CA VAL A 587 -10.35 28.04 -8.67
C VAL A 587 -9.30 27.15 -9.32
N VAL A 588 -8.77 26.21 -8.53
CA VAL A 588 -7.93 25.12 -9.04
C VAL A 588 -8.85 24.04 -9.59
N CYS A 589 -8.78 23.80 -10.89
CA CYS A 589 -9.65 22.91 -11.65
C CYS A 589 -8.92 21.63 -11.98
N GLN A 590 -9.14 20.56 -11.20
CA GLN A 590 -8.36 19.35 -11.27
C GLN A 590 -8.99 18.28 -12.17
N HIS A 591 -8.24 17.80 -13.17
CA HIS A 591 -8.61 16.68 -14.03
C HIS A 591 -8.57 15.33 -13.30
N GLY A 592 -9.18 14.29 -13.90
CA GLY A 592 -9.17 12.91 -13.44
C GLY A 592 -8.00 12.07 -13.96
N LEU A 593 -8.11 10.75 -13.83
CA LEU A 593 -7.13 9.76 -14.32
C LEU A 593 -6.87 9.96 -15.82
N GLU A 594 -5.61 9.87 -16.22
CA GLU A 594 -5.13 10.05 -17.61
C GLU A 594 -5.49 11.43 -18.23
N GLY A 595 -6.07 12.35 -17.44
CA GLY A 595 -6.44 13.67 -17.90
C GLY A 595 -5.25 14.63 -17.99
N ARG A 596 -5.47 15.71 -18.72
CA ARG A 596 -4.49 16.79 -18.91
C ARG A 596 -5.11 18.14 -18.60
N PRO A 597 -4.30 19.17 -18.28
CA PRO A 597 -4.80 20.53 -18.06
C PRO A 597 -5.62 21.04 -19.24
N GLN A 598 -5.29 20.65 -20.48
CA GLN A 598 -6.00 21.03 -21.69
C GLN A 598 -7.45 20.51 -21.73
N ASP A 599 -7.72 19.34 -21.16
CA ASP A 599 -9.07 18.75 -21.13
C ASP A 599 -10.07 19.61 -20.37
N VAL A 600 -9.58 20.43 -19.44
CA VAL A 600 -10.42 21.30 -18.61
C VAL A 600 -10.29 22.80 -18.96
N ALA A 601 -9.15 23.22 -19.57
CA ALA A 601 -8.79 24.63 -19.76
C ALA A 601 -8.67 25.06 -21.23
N ASP A 602 -8.87 24.20 -22.20
CA ASP A 602 -8.90 24.52 -23.64
C ASP A 602 -10.34 24.70 -24.12
N ALA A 603 -10.67 25.87 -24.66
CA ALA A 603 -12.01 26.16 -25.20
C ALA A 603 -12.35 25.31 -26.44
N SER A 604 -11.36 24.80 -27.17
CA SER A 604 -11.55 23.96 -28.35
C SER A 604 -11.78 22.48 -28.03
N VAL A 605 -11.46 22.06 -26.80
CA VAL A 605 -11.65 20.69 -26.30
C VAL A 605 -12.97 20.58 -25.55
N ASP A 606 -13.94 19.87 -26.14
CA ASP A 606 -15.23 19.62 -25.47
C ASP A 606 -15.27 18.20 -24.92
N SER A 607 -14.58 17.99 -23.82
CA SER A 607 -14.58 16.73 -23.12
C SER A 607 -15.94 16.45 -22.48
N HIS A 608 -16.52 15.27 -22.75
CA HIS A 608 -17.74 14.78 -22.13
C HIS A 608 -17.65 14.78 -20.58
N PHE A 609 -16.48 14.55 -20.02
CA PHE A 609 -16.30 14.49 -18.57
C PHE A 609 -16.18 15.87 -17.92
N TYR A 610 -15.52 16.83 -18.59
CA TYR A 610 -15.13 18.09 -17.94
C TYR A 610 -15.94 19.29 -18.39
N HIS A 611 -16.58 19.26 -19.56
CA HIS A 611 -17.37 20.37 -20.12
C HIS A 611 -16.66 21.71 -20.00
N ARG A 612 -15.34 21.72 -20.20
CA ARG A 612 -14.49 22.94 -20.16
C ARG A 612 -14.72 23.79 -18.89
N PHE A 613 -14.92 23.18 -17.72
CA PHE A 613 -15.35 23.90 -16.53
C PHE A 613 -14.38 25.00 -16.08
N ALA A 614 -13.06 24.86 -16.30
CA ALA A 614 -12.09 25.91 -16.03
C ALA A 614 -12.30 27.13 -16.95
N VAL A 615 -12.63 26.91 -18.24
CA VAL A 615 -12.98 27.97 -19.20
C VAL A 615 -14.26 28.66 -18.78
N ARG A 616 -15.32 27.90 -18.47
CA ARG A 616 -16.61 28.46 -18.03
C ARG A 616 -16.46 29.35 -16.79
N LEU A 617 -15.66 28.93 -15.81
CA LEU A 617 -15.37 29.74 -14.61
C LEU A 617 -14.53 30.98 -14.95
N ALA A 618 -13.55 30.89 -15.85
CA ALA A 618 -12.77 32.04 -16.28
C ALA A 618 -13.64 33.06 -17.03
N GLU A 619 -14.61 32.62 -17.81
CA GLU A 619 -15.59 33.48 -18.48
C GLU A 619 -16.58 34.17 -17.52
N GLU A 620 -16.81 33.54 -16.35
CA GLU A 620 -17.54 34.16 -15.23
C GLU A 620 -16.67 35.11 -14.38
N GLY A 621 -15.38 35.24 -14.74
CA GLY A 621 -14.48 36.21 -14.12
C GLY A 621 -13.60 35.65 -12.99
N PHE A 622 -13.64 34.35 -12.67
CA PHE A 622 -12.67 33.73 -11.79
C PHE A 622 -11.29 33.66 -12.46
N VAL A 623 -10.23 33.71 -11.69
CA VAL A 623 -8.94 33.19 -12.14
C VAL A 623 -9.02 31.67 -12.03
N THR A 624 -8.65 30.91 -13.08
CA THR A 624 -8.66 29.45 -12.99
C THR A 624 -7.26 28.88 -13.24
N TYR A 625 -6.93 27.82 -12.54
CA TYR A 625 -5.69 27.09 -12.72
C TYR A 625 -5.97 25.60 -12.85
N ALA A 626 -5.59 25.01 -13.96
CA ALA A 626 -5.72 23.59 -14.23
C ALA A 626 -4.36 22.92 -14.04
N PRO A 627 -4.06 22.32 -12.86
CA PRO A 627 -2.80 21.64 -12.65
C PRO A 627 -2.76 20.28 -13.35
N GLN A 628 -1.57 19.82 -13.71
CA GLN A 628 -1.28 18.43 -14.02
C GLN A 628 -0.94 17.70 -12.74
N ASN A 629 -1.64 16.62 -12.43
CA ASN A 629 -1.23 15.65 -11.44
C ASN A 629 -0.53 14.45 -12.13
N PRO A 630 0.36 13.71 -11.43
CA PRO A 630 1.22 12.69 -12.05
C PRO A 630 0.53 11.36 -12.38
N TYR A 631 -0.80 11.24 -12.31
CA TYR A 631 -1.54 10.01 -12.62
C TYR A 631 -1.84 9.89 -14.12
N ILE A 632 -0.79 9.75 -14.91
CA ILE A 632 -0.83 9.61 -16.36
C ILE A 632 0.19 8.58 -16.86
N GLY A 633 -0.14 7.88 -17.94
CA GLY A 633 0.72 6.86 -18.57
C GLY A 633 0.54 5.47 -17.96
N ASP A 634 -0.67 5.16 -17.49
CA ASP A 634 -1.07 3.84 -17.00
C ASP A 634 -0.07 3.23 -15.98
N GLU A 635 0.59 2.13 -16.30
CA GLU A 635 1.60 1.52 -15.42
C GLU A 635 2.79 2.43 -15.10
N TYR A 636 3.08 3.39 -15.96
CA TYR A 636 4.22 4.28 -15.81
C TYR A 636 4.11 5.16 -14.56
N PHE A 637 2.92 5.65 -14.25
CA PHE A 637 2.71 6.39 -13.00
C PHE A 637 2.43 5.45 -11.80
N ARG A 638 1.74 4.31 -12.01
CA ARG A 638 1.41 3.39 -10.92
C ARG A 638 2.64 2.83 -10.23
N ILE A 639 3.73 2.64 -10.98
CA ILE A 639 5.00 2.18 -10.41
C ILE A 639 5.58 3.17 -9.38
N ILE A 640 5.18 4.46 -9.42
CA ILE A 640 5.53 5.45 -8.38
C ILE A 640 5.12 4.92 -7.00
N GLN A 641 3.94 4.32 -6.87
CA GLN A 641 3.45 3.79 -5.60
C GLN A 641 4.37 2.69 -5.07
N ARG A 642 4.76 1.73 -5.93
CA ARG A 642 5.70 0.65 -5.56
C ARG A 642 7.09 1.15 -5.16
N MET A 643 7.57 2.22 -5.79
CA MET A 643 8.84 2.85 -5.45
C MET A 643 8.74 3.68 -4.17
N ALA A 644 7.59 4.26 -3.92
CA ALA A 644 7.35 5.19 -2.83
C ALA A 644 7.07 4.50 -1.48
N HIS A 645 6.25 3.46 -1.47
CA HIS A 645 5.86 2.74 -0.25
C HIS A 645 7.04 2.25 0.60
N PRO A 646 8.09 1.61 0.02
CA PRO A 646 9.25 1.19 0.80
C PRO A 646 10.02 2.37 1.43
N LEU A 647 9.83 3.59 0.90
CA LEU A 647 10.40 4.84 1.42
C LEU A 647 9.46 5.56 2.40
N LYS A 648 8.31 4.97 2.75
CA LYS A 648 7.25 5.61 3.54
C LYS A 648 6.68 6.86 2.83
N LEU A 649 6.46 6.75 1.55
CA LEU A 649 5.89 7.76 0.65
C LEU A 649 4.77 7.13 -0.19
N SER A 650 3.94 7.96 -0.80
CA SER A 650 2.90 7.55 -1.75
C SER A 650 2.84 8.53 -2.93
N LEU A 651 1.99 8.27 -3.90
CA LEU A 651 1.68 9.21 -4.97
C LEU A 651 1.26 10.58 -4.41
N PHE A 652 0.51 10.60 -3.32
CA PHE A 652 0.06 11.83 -2.67
C PHE A 652 1.16 12.63 -1.98
N SER A 653 2.32 12.03 -1.67
CA SER A 653 3.49 12.77 -1.19
C SER A 653 3.95 13.83 -2.19
N PHE A 654 3.88 13.53 -3.49
CA PHE A 654 4.27 14.43 -4.58
C PHE A 654 3.16 15.43 -4.88
N ILE A 655 1.93 14.98 -5.02
CA ILE A 655 0.75 15.82 -5.29
C ILE A 655 0.62 16.93 -4.23
N LEU A 656 0.77 16.59 -2.94
CA LEU A 656 0.73 17.57 -1.85
C LEU A 656 1.78 18.66 -1.99
N GLY A 657 3.03 18.30 -2.31
CA GLY A 657 4.09 19.29 -2.50
C GLY A 657 3.90 20.16 -3.75
N GLN A 658 3.41 19.58 -4.84
CA GLN A 658 3.07 20.32 -6.07
C GLN A 658 1.93 21.32 -5.81
N HIS A 659 0.88 20.92 -5.10
CA HIS A 659 -0.19 21.82 -4.69
C HIS A 659 0.27 22.88 -3.69
N GLU A 660 1.15 22.54 -2.75
CA GLU A 660 1.75 23.51 -1.81
C GLU A 660 2.50 24.60 -2.56
N GLN A 661 3.33 24.23 -3.53
CA GLN A 661 4.10 25.20 -4.35
C GLN A 661 3.19 26.05 -5.23
N THR A 662 2.18 25.41 -5.84
CA THR A 662 1.17 26.10 -6.65
C THR A 662 0.42 27.15 -5.83
N LEU A 663 -0.07 26.80 -4.64
CA LEU A 663 -0.77 27.73 -3.75
C LEU A 663 0.10 28.90 -3.32
N LYS A 664 1.37 28.63 -2.98
CA LYS A 664 2.36 29.68 -2.61
C LYS A 664 2.61 30.64 -3.76
N TRP A 665 2.69 30.14 -4.99
CA TRP A 665 2.92 30.96 -6.18
C TRP A 665 1.64 31.70 -6.59
N LEU A 666 0.51 30.99 -6.70
CA LEU A 666 -0.78 31.56 -7.13
C LEU A 666 -1.26 32.67 -6.18
N GLY A 667 -1.13 32.47 -4.87
CA GLY A 667 -1.51 33.47 -3.87
C GLY A 667 -0.65 34.73 -3.87
N LYS A 668 0.51 34.73 -4.55
CA LYS A 668 1.38 35.89 -4.75
C LYS A 668 1.06 36.70 -6.01
N GLN A 669 0.18 36.19 -6.89
CA GLN A 669 -0.18 36.89 -8.10
C GLN A 669 -0.94 38.19 -7.77
N PRO A 670 -0.64 39.32 -8.41
CA PRO A 670 -1.23 40.61 -8.06
C PRO A 670 -2.75 40.65 -8.27
N PHE A 671 -3.27 39.79 -9.13
CA PHE A 671 -4.68 39.69 -9.49
C PHE A 671 -5.43 38.55 -8.74
N VAL A 672 -4.77 37.82 -7.83
CA VAL A 672 -5.38 36.73 -7.05
C VAL A 672 -5.57 37.16 -5.59
N ASP A 673 -6.74 36.87 -5.05
CA ASP A 673 -6.98 36.93 -3.61
C ASP A 673 -6.58 35.58 -2.97
N ALA A 674 -5.43 35.57 -2.29
CA ALA A 674 -4.89 34.34 -1.66
C ALA A 674 -5.82 33.73 -0.60
N SER A 675 -6.77 34.49 -0.05
CA SER A 675 -7.74 33.98 0.92
C SER A 675 -8.96 33.33 0.26
N ARG A 676 -9.08 33.39 -1.06
CA ARG A 676 -10.22 32.93 -1.84
C ARG A 676 -9.81 32.00 -3.00
N ILE A 677 -8.99 30.97 -2.69
CA ILE A 677 -8.57 29.93 -3.65
C ILE A 677 -9.39 28.68 -3.35
N GLY A 678 -10.26 28.25 -4.28
CA GLY A 678 -11.00 26.99 -4.19
C GLY A 678 -10.33 25.85 -4.94
N LEU A 679 -10.65 24.61 -4.57
CA LEU A 679 -10.28 23.40 -5.32
C LEU A 679 -11.56 22.71 -5.79
N TYR A 680 -11.61 22.35 -7.07
CA TYR A 680 -12.72 21.61 -7.66
C TYR A 680 -12.16 20.54 -8.60
N GLY A 681 -12.44 19.27 -8.34
CA GLY A 681 -11.89 18.16 -9.11
C GLY A 681 -12.85 17.03 -9.35
N LEU A 682 -12.70 16.37 -10.52
CA LEU A 682 -13.48 15.22 -10.96
C LEU A 682 -12.65 13.94 -10.85
N SER A 683 -13.28 12.81 -10.44
CA SER A 683 -12.66 11.48 -10.45
C SER A 683 -11.40 11.46 -9.58
N TYR A 684 -10.22 11.11 -10.10
CA TYR A 684 -8.94 11.30 -9.38
C TYR A 684 -8.71 12.76 -8.92
N GLY A 685 -9.25 13.74 -9.65
CA GLY A 685 -9.32 15.12 -9.18
C GLY A 685 -10.23 15.26 -7.96
N GLY A 686 -11.28 14.46 -7.88
CA GLY A 686 -12.14 14.34 -6.69
C GLY A 686 -11.40 13.69 -5.51
N VAL A 687 -10.57 12.65 -5.75
CA VAL A 687 -9.65 12.11 -4.73
C VAL A 687 -8.73 13.21 -4.21
N THR A 688 -8.15 14.00 -5.12
CA THR A 688 -7.30 15.15 -4.78
C THR A 688 -8.06 16.17 -3.92
N ALA A 689 -9.32 16.47 -4.27
CA ALA A 689 -10.18 17.41 -3.54
C ALA A 689 -10.56 16.94 -2.12
N VAL A 690 -10.53 15.62 -1.86
CA VAL A 690 -10.78 15.06 -0.52
C VAL A 690 -9.48 14.93 0.28
N ARG A 691 -8.34 14.64 -0.35
CA ARG A 691 -7.07 14.33 0.35
C ARG A 691 -6.17 15.54 0.57
N VAL A 692 -6.14 16.50 -0.35
CA VAL A 692 -5.19 17.62 -0.30
C VAL A 692 -5.65 18.76 0.65
N PRO A 693 -6.88 19.27 0.58
CA PRO A 693 -7.31 20.38 1.45
C PRO A 693 -7.29 20.06 2.95
N PRO A 694 -7.53 18.84 3.42
CA PRO A 694 -7.34 18.50 4.83
C PRO A 694 -5.94 18.84 5.36
N LEU A 695 -4.92 18.73 4.53
CA LEU A 695 -3.51 18.86 4.90
C LEU A 695 -2.92 20.23 4.50
N LEU A 696 -3.47 20.89 3.47
CA LEU A 696 -3.03 22.20 2.99
C LEU A 696 -4.07 23.30 3.29
N ASP A 697 -3.65 24.28 4.02
CA ASP A 697 -4.52 25.35 4.50
C ASP A 697 -4.80 26.47 3.47
N GLY A 698 -4.09 26.43 2.33
CA GLY A 698 -4.22 27.48 1.32
C GLY A 698 -5.51 27.42 0.49
N TYR A 699 -6.29 26.34 0.57
CA TYR A 699 -7.59 26.25 -0.07
C TYR A 699 -8.70 26.81 0.83
N ALA A 700 -9.50 27.72 0.32
CA ALA A 700 -10.63 28.33 1.01
C ALA A 700 -11.87 27.42 1.02
N LEU A 701 -12.03 26.53 0.04
CA LEU A 701 -13.09 25.53 -0.08
C LEU A 701 -12.63 24.36 -0.93
N SER A 702 -13.40 23.25 -0.91
CA SER A 702 -13.17 22.08 -1.77
C SER A 702 -14.48 21.51 -2.32
N ILE A 703 -14.43 21.07 -3.59
CA ILE A 703 -15.54 20.38 -4.27
C ILE A 703 -15.01 19.07 -4.85
N CYS A 704 -15.62 17.96 -4.42
CA CYS A 704 -15.36 16.62 -4.93
C CYS A 704 -16.48 16.20 -5.89
N SER A 705 -16.15 16.04 -7.17
CA SER A 705 -17.07 15.53 -8.19
C SER A 705 -16.74 14.10 -8.57
N ALA A 706 -17.77 13.25 -8.70
CA ALA A 706 -17.75 11.92 -9.28
C ALA A 706 -16.75 10.92 -8.64
N ASN A 707 -16.41 11.09 -7.36
CA ASN A 707 -15.51 10.16 -6.65
C ASN A 707 -15.86 9.95 -5.18
N TYR A 708 -16.77 10.73 -4.60
CA TYR A 708 -17.08 10.64 -3.17
C TYR A 708 -17.77 9.30 -2.85
N ASN A 709 -17.23 8.55 -1.89
CA ASN A 709 -17.75 7.23 -1.54
C ASN A 709 -17.26 6.73 -0.17
N GLU A 710 -17.66 5.54 0.23
CA GLU A 710 -17.07 4.77 1.33
C GLU A 710 -15.77 4.14 0.82
N TRP A 711 -14.65 4.85 0.99
CA TRP A 711 -13.38 4.51 0.37
C TRP A 711 -12.81 3.17 0.82
N VAL A 712 -12.89 2.87 2.12
CA VAL A 712 -12.36 1.61 2.68
C VAL A 712 -13.07 0.41 2.06
N TRP A 713 -14.39 0.50 1.89
CA TRP A 713 -15.17 -0.56 1.24
C TRP A 713 -14.87 -0.66 -0.25
N LYS A 714 -14.69 0.50 -0.90
CA LYS A 714 -14.30 0.60 -2.32
C LYS A 714 -12.96 -0.09 -2.61
N THR A 715 -11.99 0.03 -1.71
CA THR A 715 -10.64 -0.53 -1.92
C THR A 715 -10.52 -2.00 -1.52
N THR A 716 -11.38 -2.51 -0.61
CA THR A 716 -11.13 -3.79 0.06
C THR A 716 -12.29 -4.78 0.05
N SER A 717 -13.48 -4.40 -0.43
CA SER A 717 -14.66 -5.27 -0.35
C SER A 717 -14.54 -6.49 -1.25
N VAL A 718 -14.87 -7.66 -0.70
CA VAL A 718 -15.10 -8.90 -1.46
C VAL A 718 -16.61 -9.14 -1.72
N GLU A 719 -17.44 -8.11 -1.64
CA GLU A 719 -18.89 -8.17 -1.83
C GLU A 719 -19.37 -7.20 -2.93
N SER A 720 -18.54 -6.23 -3.34
CA SER A 720 -18.89 -5.23 -4.34
C SER A 720 -18.29 -5.53 -5.71
N PRO A 721 -19.06 -5.48 -6.79
CA PRO A 721 -18.54 -5.59 -8.15
C PRO A 721 -17.69 -4.37 -8.57
N ARG A 722 -17.75 -3.28 -7.79
CA ARG A 722 -17.00 -2.04 -8.00
C ARG A 722 -15.72 -1.96 -7.16
N SER A 723 -15.37 -3.03 -6.45
CA SER A 723 -14.17 -3.07 -5.61
C SER A 723 -12.90 -2.94 -6.45
N TYR A 724 -11.96 -2.11 -6.00
CA TYR A 724 -10.64 -1.99 -6.60
C TYR A 724 -9.80 -3.29 -6.50
N LEU A 725 -10.21 -4.24 -5.65
CA LEU A 725 -9.63 -5.60 -5.67
C LEU A 725 -9.82 -6.33 -7.00
N LEU A 726 -10.78 -5.91 -7.81
CA LEU A 726 -11.04 -6.53 -9.12
C LEU A 726 -10.36 -5.79 -10.28
N GLY A 727 -9.65 -4.70 -10.01
CA GLY A 727 -9.06 -3.81 -11.00
C GLY A 727 -7.55 -3.72 -10.92
N SER A 728 -6.96 -3.12 -11.97
CA SER A 728 -5.51 -2.88 -12.05
C SER A 728 -5.03 -1.65 -11.26
N GLU A 729 -5.93 -0.94 -10.58
CA GLU A 729 -5.63 0.29 -9.84
C GLU A 729 -5.06 -0.02 -8.44
N TYR A 730 -3.92 -0.73 -8.41
CA TYR A 730 -3.26 -1.14 -7.16
C TYR A 730 -2.68 0.04 -6.36
N GLU A 731 -2.54 1.20 -6.97
CA GLU A 731 -2.08 2.43 -6.35
C GLU A 731 -3.12 3.07 -5.41
N MET A 732 -4.34 2.55 -5.41
CA MET A 732 -5.44 3.07 -4.59
C MET A 732 -5.37 2.65 -3.12
N CYS A 733 -4.58 1.62 -2.79
CA CYS A 733 -4.44 1.14 -1.41
C CYS A 733 -3.40 1.96 -0.65
N ASP A 734 -3.77 2.47 0.54
CA ASP A 734 -2.89 3.21 1.44
C ASP A 734 -2.70 2.44 2.76
N PHE A 735 -1.48 2.47 3.32
CA PHE A 735 -1.16 1.74 4.56
C PHE A 735 -1.96 2.26 5.76
N ASP A 736 -2.72 1.37 6.40
CA ASP A 736 -3.50 1.63 7.63
C ASP A 736 -4.54 2.75 7.50
N PHE A 737 -4.95 3.08 6.28
CA PHE A 737 -5.95 4.11 6.00
C PHE A 737 -7.27 3.79 6.71
N ALA A 738 -7.75 2.56 6.61
CA ALA A 738 -9.04 2.14 7.16
C ALA A 738 -9.17 2.33 8.68
N ASN A 739 -8.09 2.23 9.43
CA ASN A 739 -8.09 2.40 10.88
C ASN A 739 -7.93 3.88 11.31
N THR A 740 -7.55 4.76 10.40
CA THR A 740 -7.26 6.17 10.68
C THR A 740 -8.32 7.10 10.12
N VAL A 741 -8.67 6.96 8.85
CA VAL A 741 -9.61 7.84 8.13
C VAL A 741 -10.49 7.07 7.16
N ASN A 742 -11.57 7.72 6.74
CA ASN A 742 -12.32 7.48 5.53
C ASN A 742 -12.66 8.84 4.91
N TYR A 743 -13.44 8.91 3.86
CA TYR A 743 -13.75 10.17 3.19
C TYR A 743 -14.49 11.16 4.09
N ALA A 744 -15.35 10.69 4.98
CA ALA A 744 -16.02 11.58 5.95
C ALA A 744 -15.01 12.22 6.92
N GLU A 745 -14.07 11.47 7.48
CA GLU A 745 -13.08 12.01 8.39
C GLU A 745 -12.14 13.02 7.71
N LEU A 746 -11.70 12.71 6.47
CA LEU A 746 -10.91 13.65 5.67
C LEU A 746 -11.68 14.93 5.37
N SER A 747 -12.96 14.81 4.96
CA SER A 747 -13.81 15.97 4.69
C SER A 747 -14.07 16.80 5.96
N ASN A 748 -14.21 16.15 7.11
CA ASN A 748 -14.37 16.83 8.39
C ASN A 748 -13.10 17.63 8.79
N LEU A 749 -11.92 17.23 8.33
CA LEU A 749 -10.69 18.01 8.50
C LEU A 749 -10.66 19.27 7.64
N ILE A 750 -11.48 19.37 6.60
CA ILE A 750 -11.62 20.61 5.81
C ILE A 750 -12.33 21.70 6.62
N ALA A 751 -13.26 21.31 7.50
CA ALA A 751 -13.97 22.25 8.33
C ALA A 751 -13.02 23.22 9.10
N PRO A 752 -13.41 24.49 9.29
CA PRO A 752 -14.70 25.11 9.00
C PRO A 752 -14.86 25.62 7.56
N ARG A 753 -13.92 25.30 6.67
CA ARG A 753 -13.97 25.69 5.25
C ARG A 753 -15.10 24.91 4.54
N PRO A 754 -15.78 25.53 3.56
CA PRO A 754 -16.83 24.87 2.81
C PRO A 754 -16.37 23.63 2.05
N PHE A 755 -17.24 22.60 2.03
CA PHE A 755 -17.04 21.36 1.30
C PHE A 755 -18.30 20.92 0.57
N MET A 756 -18.18 20.55 -0.70
CA MET A 756 -19.31 20.10 -1.50
C MET A 756 -19.00 18.80 -2.25
N VAL A 757 -20.03 17.98 -2.43
CA VAL A 757 -20.01 16.79 -3.28
C VAL A 757 -20.93 17.01 -4.48
N GLU A 758 -20.48 16.66 -5.67
CA GLU A 758 -21.25 16.62 -6.91
C GLU A 758 -21.30 15.21 -7.44
N ARG A 759 -22.51 14.69 -7.75
CA ARG A 759 -22.72 13.29 -8.07
C ARG A 759 -23.76 13.12 -9.18
N GLY A 760 -23.34 12.54 -10.32
CA GLY A 760 -24.26 12.06 -11.36
C GLY A 760 -24.92 10.74 -10.93
N ILE A 761 -26.25 10.65 -11.05
CA ILE A 761 -27.00 9.45 -10.58
C ILE A 761 -26.70 8.19 -11.40
N TYR A 762 -26.19 8.36 -12.63
CA TYR A 762 -25.79 7.23 -13.50
C TYR A 762 -24.28 6.95 -13.47
N ASP A 763 -23.54 7.66 -12.65
CA ASP A 763 -22.09 7.41 -12.49
C ASP A 763 -21.83 6.01 -11.94
N GLY A 764 -21.15 5.18 -12.75
CA GLY A 764 -20.85 3.78 -12.43
C GLY A 764 -19.72 3.56 -11.42
N VAL A 765 -19.02 4.63 -11.02
CA VAL A 765 -17.82 4.49 -10.15
C VAL A 765 -18.19 3.94 -8.77
N GLU A 766 -19.30 4.40 -8.18
CA GLU A 766 -19.80 3.86 -6.91
C GLU A 766 -21.32 3.92 -6.83
N SER A 767 -21.90 3.36 -5.78
CA SER A 767 -23.33 3.42 -5.53
C SER A 767 -23.72 4.66 -4.71
N ASP A 768 -24.92 5.18 -4.95
CA ASP A 768 -25.45 6.33 -4.21
C ASP A 768 -25.58 6.04 -2.70
N GLU A 769 -25.78 4.77 -2.30
CA GLU A 769 -25.85 4.37 -0.89
C GLU A 769 -24.54 4.69 -0.17
N TRP A 770 -23.41 4.35 -0.76
CA TRP A 770 -22.10 4.61 -0.16
C TRP A 770 -21.71 6.08 -0.18
N VAL A 771 -22.07 6.81 -1.24
CA VAL A 771 -21.94 8.26 -1.31
C VAL A 771 -22.74 8.92 -0.18
N ASN A 772 -24.02 8.57 -0.04
CA ASN A 772 -24.88 9.14 0.99
C ASN A 772 -24.45 8.75 2.41
N TYR A 773 -23.94 7.51 2.58
CA TYR A 773 -23.44 7.04 3.88
C TYR A 773 -22.28 7.88 4.40
N GLU A 774 -21.29 8.15 3.56
CA GLU A 774 -20.14 8.99 3.94
C GLU A 774 -20.54 10.48 4.02
N TYR A 775 -21.30 11.00 3.06
CA TYR A 775 -21.70 12.41 3.09
C TYR A 775 -22.65 12.70 4.27
N GLY A 776 -23.50 11.78 4.65
CA GLY A 776 -24.37 11.93 5.84
C GLY A 776 -23.59 12.23 7.12
N LYS A 777 -22.40 11.63 7.28
CA LYS A 777 -21.50 11.91 8.42
C LYS A 777 -20.93 13.33 8.34
N VAL A 778 -20.57 13.80 7.14
CA VAL A 778 -20.06 15.18 6.92
C VAL A 778 -21.14 16.20 7.22
N ARG A 779 -22.34 16.00 6.67
CA ARG A 779 -23.48 16.90 6.93
C ARG A 779 -23.80 16.97 8.42
N TRP A 780 -23.80 15.83 9.10
CA TRP A 780 -24.02 15.80 10.55
C TRP A 780 -22.93 16.60 11.28
N PHE A 781 -21.67 16.41 10.93
CA PHE A 781 -20.54 17.08 11.55
C PHE A 781 -20.61 18.61 11.37
N TYR A 782 -20.84 19.10 10.15
CA TYR A 782 -20.95 20.53 9.86
C TYR A 782 -22.15 21.17 10.58
N SER A 783 -23.27 20.43 10.66
CA SER A 783 -24.45 20.89 11.43
C SER A 783 -24.13 20.97 12.92
N TYR A 784 -23.42 19.98 13.44
CA TYR A 784 -22.99 19.94 14.83
C TYR A 784 -22.03 21.08 15.17
N MET A 785 -21.16 21.47 14.25
CA MET A 785 -20.25 22.62 14.37
C MET A 785 -20.99 23.98 14.23
N GLY A 786 -22.29 23.99 13.98
CA GLY A 786 -23.08 25.22 13.79
C GLY A 786 -22.87 25.93 12.44
N ILE A 787 -22.35 25.20 11.45
CA ILE A 787 -22.01 25.69 10.10
C ILE A 787 -22.64 24.82 9.00
N PRO A 788 -23.95 24.45 9.08
CA PRO A 788 -24.57 23.52 8.14
C PRO A 788 -24.63 24.03 6.70
N ASP A 789 -24.59 25.34 6.51
CA ASP A 789 -24.59 26.03 5.22
C ASP A 789 -23.27 25.94 4.47
N ARG A 790 -22.22 25.43 5.12
CA ARG A 790 -20.90 25.26 4.52
C ARG A 790 -20.68 23.87 3.89
N THR A 791 -21.70 23.01 3.85
CA THR A 791 -21.61 21.74 3.13
C THR A 791 -22.90 21.46 2.35
N GLU A 792 -22.73 20.97 1.13
CA GLU A 792 -23.82 20.58 0.22
C GLU A 792 -23.46 19.32 -0.55
N ILE A 793 -24.49 18.61 -1.03
CA ILE A 793 -24.38 17.58 -2.06
C ILE A 793 -25.38 17.88 -3.17
N GLU A 794 -24.93 17.72 -4.40
CA GLU A 794 -25.78 17.74 -5.58
C GLU A 794 -25.87 16.34 -6.17
N PHE A 795 -27.08 15.82 -6.33
CA PHE A 795 -27.37 14.71 -7.23
C PHE A 795 -28.00 15.29 -8.49
N PHE A 796 -27.44 14.98 -9.64
CA PHE A 796 -27.93 15.47 -10.93
C PHE A 796 -28.20 14.32 -11.91
N ASP A 797 -29.05 14.56 -12.88
CA ASP A 797 -29.40 13.61 -13.94
C ASP A 797 -28.27 13.59 -14.99
N GLY A 798 -27.24 12.81 -14.74
CA GLY A 798 -26.03 12.71 -15.55
C GLY A 798 -25.14 11.54 -15.14
N GLU A 799 -24.02 11.41 -15.81
CA GLU A 799 -23.05 10.32 -15.66
C GLU A 799 -21.80 10.77 -14.87
N HIS A 800 -20.62 10.26 -15.24
CA HIS A 800 -19.33 10.59 -14.63
C HIS A 800 -18.78 11.89 -15.23
N GLU A 801 -19.34 13.05 -14.84
CA GLU A 801 -19.08 14.34 -15.46
C GLU A 801 -19.20 15.52 -14.49
N ILE A 802 -18.65 16.66 -14.90
CA ILE A 802 -18.85 17.96 -14.24
C ILE A 802 -20.20 18.53 -14.66
N HIS A 803 -21.14 18.66 -13.75
CA HIS A 803 -22.41 19.34 -14.00
C HIS A 803 -22.24 20.88 -14.02
N GLY A 804 -21.54 21.40 -13.02
CA GLY A 804 -21.21 22.82 -12.96
C GLY A 804 -22.41 23.75 -12.72
N VAL A 805 -23.51 23.29 -12.12
CA VAL A 805 -24.70 24.11 -11.82
C VAL A 805 -24.65 24.56 -10.36
N LYS A 806 -24.94 23.68 -9.41
CA LYS A 806 -24.88 24.04 -7.99
C LYS A 806 -23.46 24.25 -7.49
N THR A 807 -22.48 23.56 -8.08
CA THR A 807 -21.07 23.77 -7.76
C THR A 807 -20.61 25.18 -8.11
N PHE A 808 -21.02 25.76 -9.23
CA PHE A 808 -20.71 27.14 -9.58
C PHE A 808 -21.43 28.15 -8.65
N GLU A 809 -22.66 27.84 -8.24
CA GLU A 809 -23.36 28.64 -7.22
C GLU A 809 -22.65 28.57 -5.86
N PHE A 810 -22.17 27.40 -5.46
CA PHE A 810 -21.41 27.19 -4.24
C PHE A 810 -20.08 27.97 -4.27
N LEU A 811 -19.35 27.93 -5.39
CA LEU A 811 -18.14 28.73 -5.60
C LEU A 811 -18.42 30.21 -5.47
N ARG A 812 -19.45 30.74 -6.16
CA ARG A 812 -19.80 32.15 -6.08
C ARG A 812 -20.17 32.58 -4.65
N ARG A 813 -20.95 31.78 -3.95
CA ARG A 813 -21.40 32.07 -2.58
C ARG A 813 -20.21 32.06 -1.60
N HIS A 814 -19.42 31.06 -1.60
CA HIS A 814 -18.38 30.86 -0.58
C HIS A 814 -17.03 31.51 -0.91
N LEU A 815 -16.79 31.86 -2.16
CA LEU A 815 -15.68 32.73 -2.55
C LEU A 815 -16.08 34.19 -2.68
N ASN A 816 -17.33 34.55 -2.32
CA ASN A 816 -17.86 35.88 -2.36
C ASN A 816 -17.62 36.56 -3.73
N TRP A 817 -18.12 35.93 -4.80
CA TRP A 817 -18.01 36.40 -6.17
C TRP A 817 -19.38 36.48 -6.85
N GLY A 818 -19.81 37.69 -7.19
CA GLY A 818 -21.09 37.92 -7.84
C GLY A 818 -21.24 37.32 -9.23
N LYS A 819 -22.48 37.11 -9.72
CA LYS A 819 -22.67 36.77 -11.14
C LYS A 819 -22.15 37.94 -11.99
N PRO A 820 -21.53 37.66 -13.17
CA PRO A 820 -21.22 38.73 -14.11
C PRO A 820 -22.50 39.43 -14.49
N ASP A 821 -22.48 40.78 -14.54
CA ASP A 821 -23.59 41.54 -15.10
C ASP A 821 -23.91 40.97 -16.49
N LYS A 822 -25.19 40.68 -16.72
CA LYS A 822 -25.65 40.24 -18.03
C LYS A 822 -25.41 41.41 -18.99
N SER A 823 -24.30 41.42 -19.72
CA SER A 823 -24.00 42.36 -20.79
C SER A 823 -24.81 42.04 -22.04
#